data_1ac8c74ef8c35aab65b2b58b1aad49f4
#
_entry.id   1ac8c74ef8c35aab65b2b58b1aad49f4
#
_cell.length_a   1.000
_cell.length_b   1.000
_cell.length_c   1.000
_cell.angle_alpha   90.00
_cell.angle_beta   90.00
_cell.angle_gamma   90.00
#
_symmetry.space_group_name_H-M   'P 1'
#
loop_
_entity.id
_entity.type
_entity.pdbx_description
1 polymer ?
#
loop_
_entity_poly.entity_id
_entity_poly.type
_entity_poly.pdbx_seq_one_letter_code
_entity_poly.pdbx_strand_id
1 'polypeptide(L)'
;VMGFLGFSGAIASQSSSPANIDSVKTYMKKDSFEKNVGSRFVTNRSIDSFGVSDTVDIRMLQRSQFLSIQQLLKGNVAGVYVQENNGEPGTIQSMLVRGLSSPVFSNKDVSGVQPTIYLNGVPLMLENSYVYDIKQFDINPIGAAANMLAGLDISSIESIEIIKDPLQLAKLGPLAANGAIWITTKDGYYGGENVSIGVSAGMAFAPSSVRMTNGSYEKAFRQRFYDTYSLTPGKQPDYLMDTRDVRYFGKPDWADDYYQSSLLYNVNASIGGGSKKANYVFTLATTKDAGAADNTSYTKYNIGFALNMVPLDGLNVSTIINAAKIDRVRNRNFRDRFAEMEYMVDFSTPLAPAGNLYNDFLISNDLTKDDNYNNLLNGLLALSYTKQRFNATASIKLDYTTNVRRAFWPMVLLESVNFVSNYSGYNQRIIGETSASYLLPLADIHKLNIQWNGSITSDLYHYNYTRAYDGDDDMKPTTSTGNFKQYRYVDRLENRWVSTSIALDYKYKNLLNVGLLARYDGNSAIQSDHRWMFTPAASAEWNLKNQFFTGSTALSGLSLRASYARIAKSFQSDRYELGPQYLATSITWSGEPLLSSANGFATITRPYASGWVGYDLKLPYSDKMELALKGSFFDNRIIAEISLYKNYEKNLLTYLPVTQEMGYEYKLASGMDISNQGLELNLSASILKNTPLKWDLSFNASYNKNKLEKLPENQKTTVIGDHKLQVGQSVDAFWVYQNKGIYTNDSEVPVMNGKPLNVNGVPFKAGDPVWTDVDGNNQINDNDRVLTGHAIPPYTGGLTNQFAYKGFDFSFNLFFALGHSALNMRDQQRYDFATLDNIQSLQSVKEIFFWQNTNQRDNYPIYNPQSSVHPYRAEQDLFLEKLSYLKLRNITVGYTLPIKKVGSNIPKSLYFYLTGSNLLSFSNFSAGDPELVNFNGTYDGYSLPIPRSVSLGLRFKF
;
A
#
# COMPACT_ATOMS: atom_id res chain seq x y z
N VAL A 1 -25.61 36.10 8.22
CA VAL A 1 -26.51 36.88 9.09
C VAL A 1 -26.50 36.21 10.45
N MET A 2 -26.02 36.98 11.40
CA MET A 2 -25.86 36.59 12.82
C MET A 2 -27.19 36.60 13.56
N GLY A 3 -27.31 35.75 14.55
CA GLY A 3 -28.30 35.83 15.62
C GLY A 3 -27.82 35.06 16.87
N PHE A 4 -27.26 35.84 17.80
CA PHE A 4 -26.94 35.38 19.16
C PHE A 4 -28.20 35.16 19.98
N LEU A 5 -28.25 34.06 20.73
CA LEU A 5 -29.07 33.98 21.95
C LEU A 5 -28.25 33.32 23.04
N GLY A 6 -27.98 34.11 24.09
CA GLY A 6 -27.35 33.68 25.28
C GLY A 6 -28.35 33.08 26.27
N PHE A 7 -27.91 32.08 27.04
CA PHE A 7 -28.53 31.66 28.30
C PHE A 7 -27.46 31.45 29.35
N SER A 8 -27.55 32.26 30.40
CA SER A 8 -26.84 32.18 31.63
C SER A 8 -27.55 31.22 32.61
N GLY A 9 -26.84 30.35 33.23
CA GLY A 9 -27.38 29.52 34.33
C GLY A 9 -26.29 28.88 35.16
N ALA A 10 -26.39 29.14 36.42
CA ALA A 10 -25.41 29.13 37.48
C ALA A 10 -24.65 27.83 37.78
N ILE A 11 -23.51 28.08 38.40
CA ILE A 11 -22.42 27.23 38.88
C ILE A 11 -22.83 26.45 40.16
N ALA A 12 -22.39 25.20 40.19
CA ALA A 12 -22.09 24.55 41.47
C ALA A 12 -20.69 23.90 41.35
N SER A 13 -19.78 24.43 42.16
CA SER A 13 -18.40 23.97 42.27
C SER A 13 -18.32 22.67 43.09
N GLN A 14 -17.61 21.69 42.57
CA GLN A 14 -16.91 20.72 43.39
C GLN A 14 -15.49 20.52 42.88
N SER A 15 -14.57 20.70 43.81
CA SER A 15 -13.15 20.57 43.72
C SER A 15 -12.72 19.14 43.39
N SER A 16 -11.94 18.95 42.37
CA SER A 16 -11.13 17.74 42.19
C SER A 16 -9.68 18.10 41.85
N SER A 17 -8.81 17.50 42.63
CA SER A 17 -7.33 17.60 42.59
C SER A 17 -6.72 17.25 41.23
N PRO A 18 -5.44 17.63 40.97
CA PRO A 18 -4.82 17.60 39.63
C PRO A 18 -4.65 16.19 39.11
N ALA A 19 -5.07 16.00 37.86
CA ALA A 19 -4.94 14.75 37.16
C ALA A 19 -3.46 14.40 36.94
N ASN A 20 -3.03 13.36 37.60
CA ASN A 20 -1.76 12.69 37.40
C ASN A 20 -1.74 12.04 36.04
N ILE A 21 -0.64 12.20 35.33
CA ILE A 21 -0.39 11.60 34.03
C ILE A 21 -0.07 10.11 34.24
N ASP A 22 -1.08 9.29 34.44
CA ASP A 22 -0.99 7.84 34.42
C ASP A 22 -1.49 7.31 33.04
N SER A 23 -0.64 7.43 32.04
CA SER A 23 -1.02 7.21 30.65
C SER A 23 -1.02 5.76 30.18
N VAL A 24 -0.50 4.81 30.93
CA VAL A 24 -0.47 3.39 30.56
C VAL A 24 -1.52 2.57 31.29
N LYS A 25 -1.96 3.01 32.46
CA LYS A 25 -2.99 2.29 33.24
C LYS A 25 -4.43 2.48 32.76
N THR A 26 -4.71 3.48 31.93
CA THR A 26 -6.07 3.77 31.48
C THR A 26 -6.57 2.75 30.45
N TYR A 27 -5.68 2.03 29.78
CA TYR A 27 -6.05 0.96 28.85
C TYR A 27 -6.26 -0.41 29.51
N MET A 28 -5.88 -0.61 30.77
CA MET A 28 -6.00 -1.90 31.47
C MET A 28 -7.01 -1.92 32.64
N LYS A 29 -7.72 -0.84 32.95
CA LYS A 29 -8.84 -0.88 33.88
C LYS A 29 -10.14 -1.23 33.15
N LYS A 30 -10.32 -2.50 32.92
CA LYS A 30 -11.50 -3.11 32.33
C LYS A 30 -12.68 -3.32 33.30
N ASP A 31 -12.56 -2.88 34.57
CA ASP A 31 -13.58 -3.13 35.60
C ASP A 31 -14.59 -2.00 35.79
N SER A 32 -14.63 -1.00 34.91
CA SER A 32 -15.64 0.07 34.99
C SER A 32 -16.76 -0.07 33.97
N PHE A 33 -16.97 -1.26 33.43
CA PHE A 33 -17.91 -1.49 32.33
C PHE A 33 -19.38 -1.30 32.69
N GLU A 34 -19.73 -1.44 33.95
CA GLU A 34 -21.11 -1.25 34.40
C GLU A 34 -21.54 0.23 34.58
N LYS A 35 -20.62 1.20 34.46
CA LYS A 35 -20.91 2.63 34.67
C LYS A 35 -20.83 3.53 33.44
N ASN A 36 -20.34 3.04 32.28
CA ASN A 36 -20.26 3.83 31.07
C ASN A 36 -21.21 3.31 29.98
N VAL A 37 -22.49 3.47 30.20
CA VAL A 37 -23.51 3.34 29.15
C VAL A 37 -23.32 4.54 28.24
N GLY A 38 -22.71 4.37 27.08
CA GLY A 38 -22.65 5.44 26.09
C GLY A 38 -21.43 5.55 25.21
N SER A 39 -20.47 4.64 25.27
CA SER A 39 -19.34 4.68 24.34
C SER A 39 -19.04 3.32 23.74
N ARG A 40 -18.89 3.31 22.41
CA ARG A 40 -18.40 2.20 21.58
C ARG A 40 -19.44 1.18 21.10
N PHE A 41 -20.37 1.64 20.28
CA PHE A 41 -21.33 0.79 19.59
C PHE A 41 -20.92 0.33 18.21
N VAL A 42 -19.71 0.64 17.81
CA VAL A 42 -19.30 0.45 16.43
C VAL A 42 -18.83 -0.96 16.13
N THR A 43 -18.91 -1.86 17.09
CA THR A 43 -18.33 -3.18 16.88
C THR A 43 -19.29 -4.30 17.27
N ASN A 44 -19.59 -5.21 16.38
CA ASN A 44 -19.93 -6.59 16.67
C ASN A 44 -18.79 -7.34 17.42
N ARG A 45 -17.79 -6.63 17.91
CA ARG A 45 -16.81 -7.12 18.84
C ARG A 45 -17.48 -7.16 20.21
N SER A 46 -17.78 -8.32 20.71
CA SER A 46 -17.94 -8.48 22.15
C SER A 46 -16.64 -7.97 22.80
N ILE A 47 -16.73 -7.01 23.70
CA ILE A 47 -15.59 -6.35 24.35
C ILE A 47 -14.77 -7.33 25.20
N ASP A 48 -15.33 -8.47 25.51
CA ASP A 48 -14.64 -9.64 26.05
C ASP A 48 -14.12 -10.59 24.94
N SER A 49 -13.91 -10.06 23.73
CA SER A 49 -13.50 -10.90 22.61
C SER A 49 -12.10 -11.41 22.81
N PHE A 50 -11.98 -12.70 22.71
CA PHE A 50 -10.75 -13.43 22.58
C PHE A 50 -9.92 -12.90 21.41
N GLY A 51 -8.67 -12.76 21.58
CA GLY A 51 -7.76 -12.28 20.57
C GLY A 51 -7.13 -10.94 20.90
N VAL A 52 -5.84 -10.88 20.80
CA VAL A 52 -5.05 -9.67 20.97
C VAL A 52 -4.97 -8.99 19.62
N SER A 53 -5.38 -7.73 19.56
CA SER A 53 -5.04 -6.82 18.49
C SER A 53 -3.79 -6.05 18.89
N ASP A 54 -2.85 -5.88 17.95
CA ASP A 54 -1.73 -4.98 18.15
C ASP A 54 -2.23 -3.55 18.07
N THR A 55 -2.11 -2.81 19.17
CA THR A 55 -2.52 -1.41 19.23
C THR A 55 -1.32 -0.51 19.02
N VAL A 56 -1.45 0.45 18.11
CA VAL A 56 -0.40 1.42 17.79
C VAL A 56 -0.56 2.68 18.66
N ASP A 57 0.56 3.19 19.22
CA ASP A 57 0.54 4.46 19.94
C ASP A 57 0.40 5.65 18.98
N ILE A 58 -0.81 6.16 18.88
CA ILE A 58 -1.17 7.26 17.99
C ILE A 58 -0.59 8.59 18.41
N ARG A 59 -0.39 8.83 19.70
CA ARG A 59 0.04 10.14 20.22
C ARG A 59 1.37 10.58 19.63
N MET A 60 2.29 9.64 19.46
CA MET A 60 3.58 9.88 18.81
C MET A 60 3.42 10.09 17.30
N LEU A 61 2.59 9.28 16.67
CA LEU A 61 2.40 9.28 15.23
C LEU A 61 1.67 10.54 14.72
N GLN A 62 0.76 11.11 15.52
CA GLN A 62 0.07 12.37 15.21
C GLN A 62 0.95 13.61 15.21
N ARG A 63 2.22 13.51 15.61
CA ARG A 63 3.23 14.57 15.53
C ARG A 63 4.00 14.55 14.22
N SER A 64 4.00 13.43 13.53
CA SER A 64 4.67 13.25 12.23
C SER A 64 3.86 13.91 11.12
N GLN A 65 4.54 14.39 10.08
CA GLN A 65 3.91 14.95 8.88
C GLN A 65 3.59 13.87 7.84
N PHE A 66 3.26 12.67 8.29
CA PHE A 66 2.85 11.60 7.40
C PHE A 66 1.46 11.89 6.83
N LEU A 67 1.28 11.62 5.54
CA LEU A 67 0.03 11.87 4.85
C LEU A 67 -0.94 10.68 4.96
N SER A 68 -0.41 9.46 5.08
CA SER A 68 -1.21 8.24 5.06
C SER A 68 -1.07 7.42 6.34
N ILE A 69 -2.08 6.60 6.60
CA ILE A 69 -2.06 5.62 7.69
C ILE A 69 -0.99 4.54 7.47
N GLN A 70 -0.74 4.18 6.22
CA GLN A 70 0.30 3.20 5.87
C GLN A 70 1.67 3.67 6.35
N GLN A 71 2.01 4.94 6.15
CA GLN A 71 3.24 5.53 6.67
C GLN A 71 3.34 5.46 8.19
N LEU A 72 2.21 5.63 8.90
CA LEU A 72 2.16 5.52 10.35
C LEU A 72 2.43 4.10 10.85
N LEU A 73 1.96 3.09 10.13
CA LEU A 73 2.06 1.68 10.55
C LEU A 73 3.44 1.09 10.31
N LYS A 74 4.22 1.67 9.40
CA LYS A 74 5.54 1.18 9.04
C LYS A 74 6.51 1.13 10.22
N GLY A 75 6.97 -0.07 10.59
CA GLY A 75 7.87 -0.30 11.71
C GLY A 75 7.22 -0.21 13.10
N ASN A 76 5.90 -0.03 13.20
CA ASN A 76 5.21 0.07 14.48
C ASN A 76 4.46 -1.22 14.88
N VAL A 77 4.36 -2.19 13.96
CA VAL A 77 3.62 -3.45 14.19
C VAL A 77 4.35 -4.61 13.56
N ALA A 78 4.52 -5.71 14.31
CA ALA A 78 5.08 -6.95 13.79
C ALA A 78 4.17 -7.55 12.70
N GLY A 79 4.77 -8.13 11.66
CA GLY A 79 4.05 -8.79 10.57
C GLY A 79 3.32 -7.85 9.60
N VAL A 80 3.49 -6.54 9.74
CA VAL A 80 3.00 -5.53 8.79
C VAL A 80 4.18 -4.93 8.03
N TYR A 81 4.20 -5.13 6.73
CA TYR A 81 5.17 -4.53 5.83
C TYR A 81 4.50 -3.46 4.98
N VAL A 82 5.07 -2.27 4.96
CA VAL A 82 4.61 -1.14 4.14
C VAL A 82 5.73 -0.71 3.20
N GLN A 83 5.43 -0.65 1.92
CA GLN A 83 6.34 -0.20 0.88
C GLN A 83 5.90 1.17 0.36
N GLU A 84 6.85 2.11 0.37
CA GLU A 84 6.72 3.46 -0.15
C GLU A 84 7.65 3.60 -1.35
N ASN A 85 7.18 3.23 -2.53
CA ASN A 85 8.00 3.18 -3.74
C ASN A 85 8.15 4.52 -4.47
N ASN A 86 7.60 5.60 -3.92
CA ASN A 86 7.69 6.93 -4.52
C ASN A 86 7.54 8.01 -3.44
N GLY A 87 8.39 9.04 -3.49
CA GLY A 87 8.34 10.21 -2.60
C GLY A 87 7.34 11.29 -3.00
N GLU A 88 6.57 11.08 -4.06
CA GLU A 88 5.53 12.03 -4.48
C GLU A 88 4.38 12.08 -3.46
N PRO A 89 3.93 13.27 -3.04
CA PRO A 89 2.90 13.40 -2.03
C PRO A 89 1.58 12.71 -2.42
N GLY A 90 0.99 11.96 -1.47
CA GLY A 90 -0.30 11.29 -1.67
C GLY A 90 -0.26 10.12 -2.66
N THR A 91 0.91 9.59 -2.99
CA THR A 91 1.06 8.41 -3.86
C THR A 91 0.55 7.13 -3.20
N ILE A 92 0.14 6.17 -4.02
CA ILE A 92 -0.32 4.86 -3.55
C ILE A 92 0.86 4.10 -2.92
N GLN A 93 0.59 3.46 -1.79
CA GLN A 93 1.53 2.63 -1.05
C GLN A 93 0.96 1.23 -0.92
N SER A 94 1.83 0.22 -0.96
CA SER A 94 1.42 -1.16 -0.71
C SER A 94 1.62 -1.55 0.76
N MET A 95 0.73 -2.40 1.27
CA MET A 95 0.78 -2.90 2.63
C MET A 95 0.42 -4.38 2.68
N LEU A 96 1.23 -5.17 3.34
CA LEU A 96 1.06 -6.61 3.49
C LEU A 96 0.98 -7.00 4.97
N VAL A 97 0.13 -7.96 5.29
CA VAL A 97 0.05 -8.57 6.61
C VAL A 97 0.39 -10.05 6.53
N ARG A 98 1.50 -10.45 7.16
CA ARG A 98 1.99 -11.85 7.19
C ARG A 98 2.28 -12.42 5.79
N GLY A 99 2.88 -11.60 4.92
CA GLY A 99 3.36 -11.99 3.59
C GLY A 99 2.34 -11.87 2.46
N LEU A 100 2.71 -12.38 1.29
CA LEU A 100 1.89 -12.33 0.08
C LEU A 100 0.81 -13.40 0.11
N SER A 101 -0.42 -13.00 -0.07
CA SER A 101 -1.59 -13.89 -0.16
C SER A 101 -1.96 -14.29 -1.59
N SER A 102 -1.25 -13.76 -2.58
CA SER A 102 -1.32 -14.08 -4.01
C SER A 102 -0.03 -13.63 -4.69
N PRO A 103 0.37 -14.15 -5.84
CA PRO A 103 1.44 -13.57 -6.65
C PRO A 103 1.10 -12.14 -7.04
N VAL A 104 2.13 -11.29 -7.14
CA VAL A 104 1.98 -9.88 -7.51
C VAL A 104 2.89 -9.58 -8.69
N PHE A 105 2.33 -9.58 -9.88
CA PHE A 105 3.05 -9.34 -11.13
C PHE A 105 2.77 -7.96 -11.71
N SER A 106 1.69 -7.31 -11.26
CA SER A 106 1.25 -6.00 -11.73
C SER A 106 0.72 -5.14 -10.59
N ASN A 107 0.55 -3.84 -10.84
CA ASN A 107 -0.09 -2.93 -9.88
C ASN A 107 -1.52 -3.36 -9.50
N LYS A 108 -2.26 -4.00 -10.41
CA LYS A 108 -3.59 -4.55 -10.17
C LYS A 108 -3.57 -5.59 -9.05
N ASP A 109 -2.58 -6.48 -9.05
CA ASP A 109 -2.49 -7.57 -8.08
C ASP A 109 -2.22 -7.06 -6.67
N VAL A 110 -1.56 -5.89 -6.54
CA VAL A 110 -1.26 -5.27 -5.24
C VAL A 110 -2.53 -5.01 -4.43
N SER A 111 -3.60 -4.56 -5.07
CA SER A 111 -4.87 -4.27 -4.38
C SER A 111 -5.50 -5.53 -3.77
N GLY A 112 -5.34 -6.68 -4.44
CA GLY A 112 -5.89 -7.98 -4.01
C GLY A 112 -5.19 -8.61 -2.81
N VAL A 113 -3.99 -8.16 -2.45
CA VAL A 113 -3.21 -8.72 -1.32
C VAL A 113 -3.18 -7.82 -0.08
N GLN A 114 -3.69 -6.60 -0.18
CA GLN A 114 -3.70 -5.66 0.94
C GLN A 114 -4.72 -6.04 2.02
N PRO A 115 -4.46 -5.71 3.30
CA PRO A 115 -5.46 -5.83 4.35
C PRO A 115 -6.59 -4.82 4.16
N THR A 116 -7.78 -5.16 4.65
CA THR A 116 -8.91 -4.23 4.63
C THR A 116 -8.84 -3.25 5.79
N ILE A 117 -9.04 -1.98 5.51
CA ILE A 117 -9.13 -0.91 6.49
C ILE A 117 -10.58 -0.75 6.91
N TYR A 118 -10.86 -0.85 8.20
CA TYR A 118 -12.15 -0.58 8.81
C TYR A 118 -12.11 0.77 9.52
N LEU A 119 -12.81 1.76 9.01
CA LEU A 119 -12.97 3.07 9.65
C LEU A 119 -14.27 3.08 10.44
N ASN A 120 -14.18 3.07 11.77
CA ASN A 120 -15.34 2.97 12.67
C ASN A 120 -16.25 1.76 12.34
N GLY A 121 -15.65 0.65 11.88
CA GLY A 121 -16.37 -0.55 11.48
C GLY A 121 -16.91 -0.56 10.04
N VAL A 122 -16.66 0.48 9.26
CA VAL A 122 -16.96 0.53 7.83
C VAL A 122 -15.72 0.10 7.04
N PRO A 123 -15.75 -1.02 6.30
CA PRO A 123 -14.63 -1.42 5.45
C PRO A 123 -14.52 -0.51 4.23
N LEU A 124 -13.38 0.11 4.06
CA LEU A 124 -13.10 1.03 2.97
C LEU A 124 -12.80 0.29 1.66
N MET A 125 -13.20 0.89 0.56
CA MET A 125 -12.79 0.51 -0.80
C MET A 125 -11.60 1.37 -1.20
N LEU A 126 -10.41 0.77 -1.26
CA LEU A 126 -9.16 1.53 -1.44
C LEU A 126 -8.94 1.92 -2.89
N GLU A 127 -9.34 1.09 -3.83
CA GLU A 127 -9.06 1.29 -5.25
C GLU A 127 -10.05 0.51 -6.12
N ASN A 128 -10.27 1.00 -7.34
CA ASN A 128 -10.99 0.27 -8.36
C ASN A 128 -9.99 -0.52 -9.22
N SER A 129 -9.96 -1.84 -9.07
CA SER A 129 -9.08 -2.70 -9.83
C SER A 129 -9.34 -2.66 -11.35
N TYR A 130 -10.54 -2.29 -11.75
CA TYR A 130 -10.95 -2.23 -13.17
C TYR A 130 -10.33 -1.07 -13.94
N VAL A 131 -9.86 -0.06 -13.25
CA VAL A 131 -9.09 1.01 -13.88
C VAL A 131 -7.86 0.44 -14.60
N TYR A 132 -7.31 -0.64 -14.10
CA TYR A 132 -6.18 -1.32 -14.73
C TYR A 132 -6.53 -2.10 -16.00
N ASP A 133 -7.80 -2.39 -16.25
CA ASP A 133 -8.22 -3.06 -17.49
C ASP A 133 -8.13 -2.14 -18.70
N ILE A 134 -8.16 -0.83 -18.50
CA ILE A 134 -7.89 0.17 -19.54
C ILE A 134 -6.49 -0.02 -20.14
N LYS A 135 -5.57 -0.65 -19.39
CA LYS A 135 -4.23 -1.04 -19.87
C LYS A 135 -4.20 -1.87 -21.15
N GLN A 136 -5.24 -2.58 -21.48
CA GLN A 136 -5.25 -3.29 -22.78
C GLN A 136 -5.10 -2.32 -23.96
N PHE A 137 -5.37 -1.06 -23.74
CA PHE A 137 -5.41 0.01 -24.71
C PHE A 137 -4.43 1.14 -24.41
N ASP A 138 -3.86 1.15 -23.18
CA ASP A 138 -2.92 2.15 -22.71
C ASP A 138 -1.81 1.52 -21.85
N ILE A 139 -0.58 1.99 -22.01
CA ILE A 139 0.60 1.47 -21.32
C ILE A 139 0.53 1.77 -19.81
N ASN A 140 -0.18 2.84 -19.39
CA ASN A 140 -0.34 3.20 -17.99
C ASN A 140 -1.78 3.16 -17.49
N PRO A 141 -1.99 2.69 -16.27
CA PRO A 141 -3.29 2.80 -15.65
C PRO A 141 -3.64 4.26 -15.38
N ILE A 142 -4.69 4.71 -16.02
CA ILE A 142 -5.26 6.05 -15.81
C ILE A 142 -6.34 5.93 -14.77
N GLY A 143 -6.00 5.79 -13.57
CA GLY A 143 -6.97 5.72 -12.51
C GLY A 143 -6.77 6.77 -11.45
N ALA A 144 -7.41 6.56 -10.32
CA ALA A 144 -7.17 7.34 -9.13
C ALA A 144 -5.67 7.34 -8.82
N ALA A 145 -5.04 8.46 -9.08
CA ALA A 145 -3.61 8.60 -8.82
C ALA A 145 -3.32 8.82 -7.33
N ALA A 146 -4.34 9.11 -6.53
CA ALA A 146 -4.19 9.42 -5.11
C ALA A 146 -4.42 8.19 -4.23
N ASN A 147 -3.60 8.07 -3.18
CA ASN A 147 -3.82 7.11 -2.12
C ASN A 147 -5.06 7.49 -1.30
N MET A 148 -6.12 6.69 -1.35
CA MET A 148 -7.36 6.97 -0.64
C MET A 148 -7.17 6.98 0.88
N LEU A 149 -6.22 6.21 1.41
CA LEU A 149 -5.89 6.23 2.84
C LEU A 149 -5.18 7.51 3.27
N ALA A 150 -4.58 8.24 2.35
CA ALA A 150 -4.09 9.59 2.62
C ALA A 150 -5.22 10.61 2.83
N GLY A 151 -6.44 10.29 2.39
CA GLY A 151 -7.64 11.11 2.66
C GLY A 151 -8.11 11.08 4.12
N LEU A 152 -7.68 10.14 4.94
CA LEU A 152 -8.08 10.08 6.35
C LEU A 152 -7.40 11.18 7.16
N ASP A 153 -8.14 11.78 8.09
CA ASP A 153 -7.58 12.75 9.03
C ASP A 153 -6.91 12.02 10.20
N ILE A 154 -5.58 12.01 10.22
CA ILE A 154 -4.77 11.38 11.26
C ILE A 154 -5.05 12.02 12.63
N SER A 155 -5.37 13.31 12.69
CA SER A 155 -5.64 14.02 13.93
C SER A 155 -6.97 13.63 14.60
N SER A 156 -7.93 13.12 13.81
CA SER A 156 -9.22 12.64 14.29
C SER A 156 -9.16 11.21 14.84
N ILE A 157 -8.09 10.45 14.58
CA ILE A 157 -7.97 9.05 15.00
C ILE A 157 -7.76 8.97 16.52
N GLU A 158 -8.47 8.09 17.19
CA GLU A 158 -8.31 7.73 18.59
C GLU A 158 -7.46 6.48 18.79
N SER A 159 -7.67 5.44 17.97
CA SER A 159 -6.90 4.20 18.02
C SER A 159 -6.77 3.53 16.66
N ILE A 160 -5.66 2.82 16.48
CA ILE A 160 -5.45 1.90 15.36
C ILE A 160 -5.12 0.54 15.96
N GLU A 161 -5.84 -0.47 15.52
CA GLU A 161 -5.66 -1.85 15.93
C GLU A 161 -5.45 -2.73 14.71
N ILE A 162 -4.44 -3.59 14.75
CA ILE A 162 -4.18 -4.54 13.69
C ILE A 162 -4.72 -5.90 14.12
N ILE A 163 -5.67 -6.41 13.37
CA ILE A 163 -6.32 -7.68 13.62
C ILE A 163 -5.67 -8.75 12.77
N LYS A 164 -5.02 -9.71 13.43
CA LYS A 164 -4.33 -10.84 12.79
C LYS A 164 -4.85 -12.19 13.30
N ASP A 165 -5.52 -12.19 14.46
CA ASP A 165 -6.10 -13.39 15.06
C ASP A 165 -7.13 -14.05 14.12
N PRO A 166 -7.00 -15.34 13.81
CA PRO A 166 -7.86 -16.04 12.87
C PRO A 166 -9.36 -15.96 13.19
N LEU A 167 -9.76 -16.16 14.47
CA LEU A 167 -11.18 -16.09 14.84
C LEU A 167 -11.76 -14.69 14.68
N GLN A 168 -10.99 -13.65 15.03
CA GLN A 168 -11.45 -12.26 14.87
C GLN A 168 -11.60 -11.89 13.38
N LEU A 169 -10.66 -12.31 12.53
CA LEU A 169 -10.77 -12.11 11.09
C LEU A 169 -11.98 -12.84 10.51
N ALA A 170 -12.24 -14.07 10.96
CA ALA A 170 -13.41 -14.82 10.53
C ALA A 170 -14.73 -14.16 10.95
N LYS A 171 -14.79 -13.53 12.13
CA LYS A 171 -15.95 -12.72 12.57
C LYS A 171 -16.20 -11.53 11.65
N LEU A 172 -15.14 -10.92 11.08
CA LEU A 172 -15.26 -9.83 10.09
C LEU A 172 -15.62 -10.35 8.68
N GLY A 173 -15.28 -11.60 8.37
CA GLY A 173 -15.67 -12.27 7.14
C GLY A 173 -14.74 -12.06 5.94
N PRO A 174 -15.23 -12.26 4.71
CA PRO A 174 -14.41 -12.39 3.50
C PRO A 174 -13.50 -11.19 3.21
N LEU A 175 -13.94 -9.98 3.53
CA LEU A 175 -13.15 -8.76 3.31
C LEU A 175 -11.88 -8.74 4.18
N ALA A 176 -11.88 -9.45 5.32
CA ALA A 176 -10.74 -9.50 6.24
C ALA A 176 -9.76 -10.65 5.98
N ALA A 177 -9.89 -11.40 4.89
CA ALA A 177 -9.06 -12.57 4.60
C ALA A 177 -7.56 -12.27 4.56
N ASN A 178 -7.15 -11.09 4.10
CA ASN A 178 -5.75 -10.65 4.05
C ASN A 178 -5.29 -9.94 5.33
N GLY A 179 -6.09 -9.96 6.40
CA GLY A 179 -5.88 -9.16 7.61
C GLY A 179 -6.78 -7.94 7.65
N ALA A 180 -6.91 -7.32 8.82
CA ALA A 180 -7.72 -6.13 8.99
C ALA A 180 -7.03 -5.09 9.88
N ILE A 181 -7.19 -3.82 9.50
CA ILE A 181 -6.73 -2.67 10.26
C ILE A 181 -7.96 -1.90 10.71
N TRP A 182 -8.16 -1.84 12.02
CA TRP A 182 -9.31 -1.21 12.61
C TRP A 182 -8.95 0.17 13.14
N ILE A 183 -9.56 1.19 12.57
CA ILE A 183 -9.34 2.58 12.92
C ILE A 183 -10.59 3.10 13.62
N THR A 184 -10.41 3.62 14.81
CA THR A 184 -11.46 4.31 15.56
C THR A 184 -11.14 5.79 15.60
N THR A 185 -12.09 6.62 15.19
CA THR A 185 -12.00 8.08 15.33
C THR A 185 -12.46 8.53 16.72
N LYS A 186 -12.12 9.75 17.07
CA LYS A 186 -12.56 10.37 18.33
C LYS A 186 -14.07 10.34 18.45
N ASP A 187 -14.54 10.01 19.63
CA ASP A 187 -15.96 9.91 19.98
C ASP A 187 -16.38 11.09 20.86
N GLY A 188 -17.69 11.28 21.04
CA GLY A 188 -18.21 12.34 21.86
C GLY A 188 -17.82 12.23 23.34
N TYR A 189 -17.69 13.36 24.01
CA TYR A 189 -17.28 13.45 25.40
C TYR A 189 -18.47 13.67 26.34
N TYR A 190 -18.41 13.09 27.54
CA TYR A 190 -19.30 13.42 28.60
C TYR A 190 -18.78 14.64 29.40
N GLY A 191 -19.59 15.64 29.58
CA GLY A 191 -19.26 16.84 30.37
C GLY A 191 -19.23 18.10 29.53
N GLY A 192 -18.50 19.09 29.98
CA GLY A 192 -18.37 20.37 29.32
C GLY A 192 -17.63 20.28 27.95
N GLU A 193 -17.73 21.32 27.18
CA GLU A 193 -17.08 21.42 25.87
C GLU A 193 -15.56 21.20 25.98
N ASN A 194 -15.03 20.43 25.07
CA ASN A 194 -13.61 20.17 24.90
C ASN A 194 -13.20 20.59 23.48
N VAL A 195 -12.45 21.68 23.40
CA VAL A 195 -11.93 22.21 22.15
C VAL A 195 -10.45 21.91 22.06
N SER A 196 -10.02 21.32 20.94
CA SER A 196 -8.61 21.09 20.64
C SER A 196 -8.27 21.68 19.29
N ILE A 197 -7.20 22.46 19.24
CA ILE A 197 -6.69 23.05 18.00
C ILE A 197 -5.23 22.64 17.87
N GLY A 198 -4.86 22.10 16.71
CA GLY A 198 -3.49 21.76 16.34
C GLY A 198 -3.06 22.48 15.08
N VAL A 199 -1.85 23.01 15.11
CA VAL A 199 -1.21 23.61 13.95
C VAL A 199 0.20 23.08 13.85
N SER A 200 0.61 22.64 12.69
CA SER A 200 2.01 22.31 12.41
C SER A 200 2.41 22.81 11.02
N ALA A 201 3.64 23.25 10.93
CA ALA A 201 4.25 23.67 9.69
C ALA A 201 5.71 23.22 9.62
N GLY A 202 6.19 22.92 8.45
CA GLY A 202 7.54 22.43 8.23
C GLY A 202 7.98 22.51 6.78
N MET A 203 9.16 22.01 6.54
CA MET A 203 9.75 21.95 5.21
C MET A 203 10.16 20.52 4.90
N ALA A 204 9.83 20.05 3.70
CA ALA A 204 10.47 18.94 3.05
C ALA A 204 11.67 19.48 2.26
N PHE A 205 12.84 18.87 2.44
CA PHE A 205 14.06 19.32 1.78
C PHE A 205 14.21 18.66 0.42
N ALA A 206 14.74 19.40 -0.54
CA ALA A 206 15.14 18.85 -1.83
C ALA A 206 16.02 17.63 -1.64
N PRO A 207 15.78 16.55 -2.39
CA PRO A 207 16.59 15.33 -2.27
C PRO A 207 18.05 15.59 -2.65
N SER A 208 18.96 15.29 -1.74
CA SER A 208 20.42 15.45 -1.98
C SER A 208 21.07 14.27 -2.71
N SER A 209 20.31 13.21 -2.97
CA SER A 209 20.83 11.96 -3.52
C SER A 209 20.88 11.90 -5.04
N VAL A 210 20.28 12.88 -5.72
CA VAL A 210 20.24 12.92 -7.19
C VAL A 210 21.48 13.63 -7.68
N ARG A 211 22.43 12.86 -8.22
CA ARG A 211 23.63 13.41 -8.87
C ARG A 211 23.43 13.37 -10.36
N MET A 212 23.63 14.53 -11.00
CA MET A 212 23.55 14.67 -12.44
C MET A 212 24.91 14.57 -13.09
N THR A 213 24.95 14.12 -14.31
CA THR A 213 26.14 14.08 -15.16
C THR A 213 25.86 14.67 -16.53
N ASN A 214 26.89 14.94 -17.30
CA ASN A 214 26.79 15.46 -18.66
C ASN A 214 27.36 14.51 -19.69
N GLY A 215 27.29 14.88 -20.97
CA GLY A 215 27.80 14.09 -22.10
C GLY A 215 29.27 13.75 -22.03
N SER A 216 30.08 14.56 -21.37
CA SER A 216 31.52 14.23 -21.16
C SER A 216 31.64 12.97 -20.30
N TYR A 217 30.84 12.86 -19.28
CA TYR A 217 30.87 11.67 -18.44
C TYR A 217 30.30 10.44 -19.17
N GLU A 218 29.17 10.58 -19.85
CA GLU A 218 28.57 9.50 -20.63
C GLU A 218 29.48 9.00 -21.72
N LYS A 219 30.08 9.93 -22.48
CA LYS A 219 31.07 9.62 -23.50
C LYS A 219 32.27 8.85 -22.91
N ALA A 220 32.79 9.30 -21.75
CA ALA A 220 33.86 8.62 -21.06
C ALA A 220 33.45 7.23 -20.51
N PHE A 221 32.23 7.07 -20.06
CA PHE A 221 31.68 5.77 -19.68
C PHE A 221 31.64 4.81 -20.86
N ARG A 222 31.06 5.19 -21.99
CA ARG A 222 30.95 4.36 -23.21
C ARG A 222 32.31 4.09 -23.86
N GLN A 223 33.23 5.05 -23.81
CA GLN A 223 34.58 4.91 -24.38
C GLN A 223 35.32 3.70 -23.86
N ARG A 224 35.14 3.32 -22.60
CA ARG A 224 35.77 2.13 -21.98
C ARG A 224 35.41 0.85 -22.72
N PHE A 225 34.15 0.73 -23.19
CA PHE A 225 33.67 -0.43 -23.95
C PHE A 225 34.28 -0.43 -25.35
N TYR A 226 34.31 0.74 -25.99
CA TYR A 226 34.91 0.87 -27.33
C TYR A 226 36.41 0.58 -27.34
N ASP A 227 37.11 1.07 -26.31
CA ASP A 227 38.56 0.82 -26.19
C ASP A 227 38.86 -0.65 -25.91
N THR A 228 38.06 -1.31 -25.10
CA THR A 228 38.22 -2.72 -24.73
C THR A 228 38.05 -3.65 -25.93
N TYR A 229 37.09 -3.36 -26.81
CA TYR A 229 36.76 -4.24 -27.91
C TYR A 229 37.14 -3.68 -29.28
N SER A 230 37.96 -2.62 -29.31
CA SER A 230 38.42 -1.95 -30.55
C SER A 230 37.23 -1.59 -31.47
N LEU A 231 36.10 -1.19 -30.86
CA LEU A 231 34.93 -0.80 -31.61
C LEU A 231 35.11 0.59 -32.21
N THR A 232 34.58 0.80 -33.41
CA THR A 232 34.68 2.10 -34.07
C THR A 232 33.88 3.16 -33.35
N PRO A 233 34.46 4.34 -33.01
CA PRO A 233 33.77 5.45 -32.37
C PRO A 233 32.50 5.94 -33.13
N GLY A 234 32.41 5.67 -34.42
CA GLY A 234 31.26 6.06 -35.25
C GLY A 234 29.93 5.36 -34.98
N LYS A 235 29.85 4.53 -33.93
CA LYS A 235 28.61 3.94 -33.43
C LYS A 235 28.10 4.59 -32.12
N GLN A 236 28.76 5.64 -31.67
CA GLN A 236 28.18 6.48 -30.59
C GLN A 236 27.00 7.27 -31.17
N PRO A 237 25.95 7.54 -30.36
CA PRO A 237 24.82 8.38 -30.77
C PRO A 237 25.31 9.77 -31.19
N ASP A 238 24.65 10.38 -32.18
CA ASP A 238 25.03 11.69 -32.73
C ASP A 238 25.17 12.77 -31.65
N TYR A 239 24.32 12.75 -30.61
CA TYR A 239 24.35 13.71 -29.52
C TYR A 239 25.63 13.63 -28.66
N LEU A 240 26.37 12.56 -28.69
CA LEU A 240 27.67 12.43 -28.02
C LEU A 240 28.85 12.78 -28.94
N MET A 241 28.61 13.04 -30.22
CA MET A 241 29.66 13.34 -31.18
C MET A 241 30.13 14.81 -31.14
N ASP A 242 29.20 15.76 -30.99
CA ASP A 242 29.56 17.17 -30.85
C ASP A 242 29.72 17.60 -29.40
N THR A 243 30.95 17.64 -28.92
CA THR A 243 31.27 18.03 -27.55
C THR A 243 31.05 19.52 -27.25
N ARG A 244 30.70 20.32 -28.26
CA ARG A 244 30.33 21.74 -28.11
C ARG A 244 28.86 21.94 -27.90
N ASP A 245 28.05 20.90 -28.05
CA ASP A 245 26.61 20.98 -27.85
C ASP A 245 26.31 21.15 -26.34
N VAL A 246 25.94 22.37 -25.97
CA VAL A 246 25.63 22.72 -24.56
C VAL A 246 24.46 21.92 -24.00
N ARG A 247 23.58 21.38 -24.82
CA ARG A 247 22.45 20.54 -24.40
C ARG A 247 22.92 19.27 -23.70
N TYR A 248 24.06 18.72 -24.12
CA TYR A 248 24.59 17.47 -23.57
C TYR A 248 25.88 17.66 -22.76
N PHE A 249 26.70 18.63 -23.16
CA PHE A 249 28.01 18.85 -22.54
C PHE A 249 28.06 20.07 -21.62
N GLY A 250 26.91 20.75 -21.43
CA GLY A 250 26.80 21.82 -20.47
C GLY A 250 26.84 21.37 -19.01
N LYS A 251 26.70 22.32 -18.10
CA LYS A 251 26.60 22.02 -16.67
C LYS A 251 25.27 21.30 -16.38
N PRO A 252 25.28 20.12 -15.74
CA PRO A 252 24.07 19.37 -15.47
C PRO A 252 23.39 19.89 -14.18
N ASP A 253 22.79 21.05 -14.23
CA ASP A 253 22.21 21.77 -13.09
C ASP A 253 20.65 21.78 -13.09
N TRP A 254 20.01 21.14 -14.06
CA TRP A 254 18.55 21.09 -14.17
C TRP A 254 17.85 20.47 -12.95
N ALA A 255 18.56 19.60 -12.19
CA ALA A 255 18.01 19.03 -10.98
C ALA A 255 17.77 20.07 -9.88
N ASP A 256 18.53 21.16 -9.86
CA ASP A 256 18.36 22.26 -8.90
C ASP A 256 17.06 23.04 -9.19
N ASP A 257 16.61 23.06 -10.44
CA ASP A 257 15.34 23.68 -10.85
C ASP A 257 14.14 22.74 -10.63
N TYR A 258 14.37 21.43 -10.76
CA TYR A 258 13.30 20.43 -10.64
C TYR A 258 13.04 20.01 -9.19
N TYR A 259 14.07 19.80 -8.39
CA TYR A 259 13.93 19.43 -6.98
C TYR A 259 14.04 20.69 -6.10
N GLN A 260 13.06 20.89 -5.26
CA GLN A 260 12.93 22.05 -4.40
C GLN A 260 12.59 21.69 -2.96
N SER A 261 12.94 22.58 -2.04
CA SER A 261 12.40 22.50 -0.69
C SER A 261 10.97 23.01 -0.65
N SER A 262 10.07 22.27 -0.06
CA SER A 262 8.64 22.54 -0.10
C SER A 262 8.02 22.73 1.27
N LEU A 263 6.94 23.50 1.33
CA LEU A 263 6.20 23.76 2.56
C LEU A 263 5.22 22.62 2.85
N LEU A 264 5.25 22.16 4.09
CA LEU A 264 4.29 21.23 4.67
C LEU A 264 3.49 21.94 5.74
N TYR A 265 2.16 21.80 5.78
CA TYR A 265 1.39 22.24 6.94
C TYR A 265 0.16 21.36 7.20
N ASN A 266 -0.22 21.32 8.46
CA ASN A 266 -1.47 20.72 8.92
C ASN A 266 -2.12 21.63 9.93
N VAL A 267 -3.40 21.90 9.75
CA VAL A 267 -4.25 22.62 10.70
C VAL A 267 -5.44 21.74 11.00
N ASN A 268 -5.70 21.48 12.27
CA ASN A 268 -6.83 20.67 12.70
C ASN A 268 -7.51 21.29 13.92
N ALA A 269 -8.81 21.11 13.99
CA ALA A 269 -9.65 21.55 15.09
C ALA A 269 -10.67 20.47 15.43
N SER A 270 -10.94 20.28 16.70
CA SER A 270 -12.03 19.41 17.15
C SER A 270 -12.79 20.08 18.30
N ILE A 271 -14.10 19.95 18.27
CA ILE A 271 -15.00 20.35 19.34
C ILE A 271 -15.90 19.18 19.71
N GLY A 272 -16.00 18.85 20.96
CA GLY A 272 -16.85 17.79 21.45
C GLY A 272 -17.43 18.13 22.82
N GLY A 273 -18.58 17.56 23.10
CA GLY A 273 -19.28 17.76 24.36
C GLY A 273 -20.56 16.95 24.42
N GLY A 274 -21.31 17.16 25.50
CA GLY A 274 -22.61 16.56 25.61
C GLY A 274 -22.90 15.97 27.01
N SER A 275 -24.00 15.24 27.08
CA SER A 275 -24.52 14.60 28.27
C SER A 275 -24.52 13.07 28.14
N LYS A 276 -24.97 12.37 29.19
CA LYS A 276 -25.19 10.91 29.13
C LYS A 276 -26.27 10.49 28.13
N LYS A 277 -27.18 11.40 27.74
CA LYS A 277 -28.25 11.14 26.77
C LYS A 277 -27.85 11.45 25.33
N ALA A 278 -26.95 12.40 25.14
CA ALA A 278 -26.45 12.74 23.82
C ALA A 278 -25.05 13.36 23.94
N ASN A 279 -24.13 12.88 23.14
CA ASN A 279 -22.79 13.47 23.03
C ASN A 279 -22.37 13.53 21.55
N TYR A 280 -21.49 14.47 21.26
CA TYR A 280 -21.03 14.70 19.90
C TYR A 280 -19.56 15.07 19.84
N VAL A 281 -18.96 14.85 18.69
CA VAL A 281 -17.69 15.45 18.31
C VAL A 281 -17.77 15.90 16.85
N PHE A 282 -17.20 17.06 16.60
CA PHE A 282 -17.02 17.61 15.26
C PHE A 282 -15.55 17.88 15.04
N THR A 283 -15.00 17.47 13.90
CA THR A 283 -13.58 17.65 13.54
C THR A 283 -13.45 18.29 12.17
N LEU A 284 -12.47 19.17 12.05
CA LEU A 284 -12.07 19.81 10.81
C LEU A 284 -10.56 19.70 10.67
N ALA A 285 -10.06 19.39 9.50
CA ALA A 285 -8.63 19.43 9.23
C ALA A 285 -8.32 19.81 7.78
N THR A 286 -7.20 20.46 7.59
CA THR A 286 -6.58 20.66 6.29
C THR A 286 -5.10 20.33 6.36
N THR A 287 -4.61 19.66 5.33
CA THR A 287 -3.18 19.32 5.19
C THR A 287 -2.74 19.68 3.79
N LYS A 288 -1.57 20.31 3.70
CA LYS A 288 -0.91 20.58 2.43
C LYS A 288 0.53 20.08 2.46
N ASP A 289 0.95 19.44 1.40
CA ASP A 289 2.32 19.11 1.06
C ASP A 289 2.57 19.65 -0.34
N ALA A 290 3.46 20.62 -0.46
CA ALA A 290 3.76 21.26 -1.74
C ALA A 290 4.65 20.41 -2.65
N GLY A 291 5.12 19.26 -2.15
CA GLY A 291 5.98 18.36 -2.91
C GLY A 291 7.42 18.84 -3.08
N ALA A 292 8.36 17.90 -3.05
CA ALA A 292 9.80 18.20 -3.21
C ALA A 292 10.27 18.16 -4.68
N ALA A 293 9.36 18.03 -5.63
CA ALA A 293 9.63 18.15 -7.05
C ALA A 293 8.72 19.21 -7.67
N ASP A 294 9.21 19.82 -8.72
CA ASP A 294 8.48 20.89 -9.43
C ASP A 294 7.06 20.44 -9.78
N ASN A 295 6.13 21.37 -9.59
CA ASN A 295 4.70 21.23 -9.89
C ASN A 295 4.07 19.93 -9.33
N THR A 296 4.50 19.51 -8.15
CA THR A 296 3.82 18.45 -7.40
C THR A 296 3.16 19.03 -6.16
N SER A 297 1.95 18.61 -5.85
CA SER A 297 1.31 19.01 -4.59
C SER A 297 0.20 18.06 -4.17
N TYR A 298 -0.08 18.07 -2.89
CA TYR A 298 -1.18 17.35 -2.28
C TYR A 298 -1.87 18.26 -1.27
N THR A 299 -3.17 18.43 -1.41
CA THR A 299 -3.99 19.18 -0.46
C THR A 299 -5.21 18.36 -0.10
N LYS A 300 -5.52 18.27 1.18
CA LYS A 300 -6.75 17.62 1.65
C LYS A 300 -7.51 18.47 2.64
N TYR A 301 -8.81 18.32 2.59
CA TYR A 301 -9.77 18.93 3.52
C TYR A 301 -10.60 17.79 4.11
N ASN A 302 -10.71 17.76 5.42
CA ASN A 302 -11.43 16.71 6.16
C ASN A 302 -12.51 17.34 7.04
N ILE A 303 -13.65 16.64 7.09
CA ILE A 303 -14.75 16.92 8.01
C ILE A 303 -15.15 15.61 8.65
N GLY A 304 -15.22 15.58 9.97
CA GLY A 304 -15.70 14.43 10.74
C GLY A 304 -16.80 14.85 11.71
N PHE A 305 -17.81 14.02 11.84
CA PHE A 305 -18.90 14.21 12.78
C PHE A 305 -19.27 12.87 13.39
N ALA A 306 -19.35 12.81 14.72
CA ALA A 306 -19.90 11.67 15.43
C ALA A 306 -20.92 12.14 16.44
N LEU A 307 -22.04 11.44 16.51
CA LEU A 307 -23.16 11.70 17.42
C LEU A 307 -23.63 10.38 18.01
N ASN A 308 -23.68 10.30 19.34
CA ASN A 308 -24.27 9.19 20.04
C ASN A 308 -25.44 9.71 20.88
N MET A 309 -26.57 9.03 20.79
CA MET A 309 -27.80 9.38 21.50
C MET A 309 -28.40 8.16 22.18
N VAL A 310 -28.99 8.37 23.38
CA VAL A 310 -29.79 7.37 24.10
C VAL A 310 -31.20 7.91 24.20
N PRO A 311 -32.02 7.77 23.14
CA PRO A 311 -33.40 8.31 23.11
C PRO A 311 -34.32 7.62 24.09
N LEU A 312 -34.12 6.32 24.33
CA LEU A 312 -34.87 5.49 25.27
C LEU A 312 -33.88 4.63 26.06
N ASP A 313 -34.28 4.21 27.27
CA ASP A 313 -33.46 3.31 28.09
C ASP A 313 -33.15 2.02 27.33
N GLY A 314 -31.87 1.72 27.18
CA GLY A 314 -31.36 0.56 26.44
C GLY A 314 -31.27 0.75 24.93
N LEU A 315 -31.84 1.79 24.33
CA LEU A 315 -31.69 2.08 22.90
C LEU A 315 -30.63 3.14 22.71
N ASN A 316 -29.63 2.80 21.90
CA ASN A 316 -28.57 3.70 21.53
C ASN A 316 -28.53 3.90 20.00
N VAL A 317 -28.36 5.13 19.59
CA VAL A 317 -28.25 5.54 18.18
C VAL A 317 -26.89 6.18 18.00
N SER A 318 -26.08 5.62 17.12
CA SER A 318 -24.76 6.15 16.77
C SER A 318 -24.74 6.53 15.30
N THR A 319 -24.29 7.74 15.01
CA THR A 319 -24.11 8.24 13.65
C THR A 319 -22.69 8.78 13.52
N ILE A 320 -21.94 8.29 12.54
CA ILE A 320 -20.59 8.75 12.25
C ILE A 320 -20.52 9.08 10.77
N ILE A 321 -19.99 10.25 10.45
CA ILE A 321 -19.79 10.70 9.08
C ILE A 321 -18.38 11.26 8.98
N ASN A 322 -17.61 10.77 8.02
CA ASN A 322 -16.29 11.30 7.66
C ASN A 322 -16.32 11.64 6.18
N ALA A 323 -15.93 12.86 5.85
CA ALA A 323 -15.80 13.31 4.48
C ALA A 323 -14.43 13.91 4.24
N ALA A 324 -13.90 13.72 3.05
CA ALA A 324 -12.64 14.32 2.62
C ALA A 324 -12.71 14.73 1.17
N LYS A 325 -12.02 15.83 0.85
CA LYS A 325 -11.68 16.21 -0.51
C LYS A 325 -10.16 16.22 -0.63
N ILE A 326 -9.64 15.56 -1.65
CA ILE A 326 -8.22 15.52 -2.00
C ILE A 326 -8.04 16.19 -3.34
N ASP A 327 -7.16 17.18 -3.40
CA ASP A 327 -6.68 17.77 -4.63
C ASP A 327 -5.18 17.44 -4.76
N ARG A 328 -4.77 16.86 -5.88
CA ARG A 328 -3.40 16.43 -6.13
C ARG A 328 -2.93 16.88 -7.51
N VAL A 329 -1.78 17.52 -7.54
CA VAL A 329 -1.02 17.78 -8.78
C VAL A 329 0.10 16.75 -8.83
N ARG A 330 0.16 15.99 -9.92
CA ARG A 330 1.12 14.91 -10.11
C ARG A 330 2.46 15.41 -10.62
N ASN A 331 3.46 14.58 -10.37
CA ASN A 331 4.79 14.74 -10.94
C ASN A 331 4.74 14.87 -12.45
N ARG A 332 5.48 15.84 -12.97
CA ARG A 332 5.74 16.03 -14.40
C ARG A 332 6.86 15.13 -14.94
N ASN A 333 7.26 14.12 -14.20
CA ASN A 333 8.24 13.16 -14.69
C ASN A 333 7.72 12.58 -16.02
N PHE A 334 8.50 12.78 -17.07
CA PHE A 334 8.18 12.37 -18.42
C PHE A 334 7.71 10.95 -18.53
N ARG A 335 8.29 10.04 -17.79
CA ARG A 335 8.01 8.63 -17.94
C ARG A 335 6.61 8.24 -17.57
N ASP A 336 6.08 8.78 -16.48
CA ASP A 336 4.70 8.48 -16.10
C ASP A 336 3.71 8.98 -17.14
N ARG A 337 4.08 10.02 -17.87
CA ARG A 337 3.23 10.66 -18.85
C ARG A 337 3.39 10.07 -20.25
N PHE A 338 4.60 9.73 -20.63
CA PHE A 338 4.86 9.05 -21.91
C PHE A 338 4.17 7.71 -22.02
N ALA A 339 4.04 7.03 -20.92
CA ALA A 339 3.35 5.78 -20.89
C ALA A 339 1.84 5.91 -21.16
N GLU A 340 1.26 7.10 -21.05
CA GLU A 340 -0.11 7.38 -21.49
C GLU A 340 -0.22 7.66 -22.99
N MET A 341 0.90 7.87 -23.67
CA MET A 341 0.97 8.35 -25.04
C MET A 341 1.80 7.44 -25.92
N GLU A 342 1.29 6.26 -26.15
CA GLU A 342 1.94 5.21 -26.92
C GLU A 342 2.33 5.63 -28.36
N TYR A 343 1.70 6.68 -28.89
CA TYR A 343 1.83 7.07 -30.30
C TYR A 343 2.66 8.34 -30.54
N MET A 344 3.22 8.91 -29.46
CA MET A 344 3.57 10.28 -29.62
C MET A 344 4.97 10.53 -29.25
N VAL A 345 5.90 9.99 -29.85
CA VAL A 345 7.08 10.68 -29.51
C VAL A 345 8.24 10.45 -30.37
N ASP A 346 8.43 11.33 -31.21
CA ASP A 346 9.77 11.76 -31.51
C ASP A 346 10.09 13.03 -30.68
N PHE A 347 10.47 12.86 -29.43
CA PHE A 347 11.26 13.88 -28.79
C PHE A 347 12.67 13.79 -29.35
N SER A 348 12.82 14.31 -30.53
CA SER A 348 14.11 14.45 -31.20
C SER A 348 15.06 15.40 -30.44
N THR A 349 14.51 16.22 -29.54
CA THR A 349 15.28 17.03 -28.61
C THR A 349 15.25 16.41 -27.24
N PRO A 350 16.33 15.76 -26.82
CA PRO A 350 16.45 15.28 -25.45
C PRO A 350 16.37 16.45 -24.49
N LEU A 351 15.83 16.22 -23.32
CA LEU A 351 15.96 17.18 -22.24
C LEU A 351 17.43 17.42 -21.96
N ALA A 352 17.79 18.65 -22.16
CA ALA A 352 19.17 19.04 -21.99
C ALA A 352 19.61 18.88 -20.53
N PRO A 353 20.81 18.36 -20.29
CA PRO A 353 21.36 18.33 -18.95
C PRO A 353 21.68 19.74 -18.41
N ALA A 354 21.71 20.78 -19.23
CA ALA A 354 21.94 22.15 -18.81
C ALA A 354 20.64 22.81 -18.32
N GLY A 355 20.69 23.47 -17.15
CA GLY A 355 19.52 24.04 -16.47
C GLY A 355 18.74 25.05 -17.30
N ASN A 356 19.44 25.91 -18.06
CA ASN A 356 18.77 26.91 -18.92
C ASN A 356 17.84 26.25 -19.97
N LEU A 357 18.27 25.17 -20.60
CA LEU A 357 17.47 24.46 -21.60
C LEU A 357 16.33 23.64 -20.95
N TYR A 358 16.57 23.19 -19.73
CA TYR A 358 15.53 22.55 -18.94
C TYR A 358 14.44 23.55 -18.55
N ASN A 359 14.80 24.77 -18.19
CA ASN A 359 13.86 25.85 -17.91
C ASN A 359 12.99 26.20 -19.11
N ASP A 360 13.55 26.28 -20.32
CA ASP A 360 12.76 26.48 -21.56
C ASP A 360 11.76 25.35 -21.78
N PHE A 361 12.17 24.14 -21.48
CA PHE A 361 11.26 22.99 -21.48
C PHE A 361 10.15 23.14 -20.42
N LEU A 362 10.50 23.52 -19.18
CA LEU A 362 9.51 23.72 -18.09
C LEU A 362 8.46 24.76 -18.46
N ILE A 363 8.83 25.86 -19.10
CA ILE A 363 7.89 26.89 -19.58
C ILE A 363 6.85 26.26 -20.52
N SER A 364 7.28 25.44 -21.45
CA SER A 364 6.37 24.72 -22.35
C SER A 364 5.52 23.69 -21.62
N ASN A 365 6.14 22.99 -20.65
CA ASN A 365 5.47 22.00 -19.82
C ASN A 365 4.47 22.63 -18.83
N ASP A 366 4.59 23.92 -18.49
CA ASP A 366 3.63 24.65 -17.65
C ASP A 366 2.24 24.77 -18.30
N LEU A 367 2.16 24.61 -19.59
CA LEU A 367 0.90 24.55 -20.32
C LEU A 367 0.18 23.23 -20.14
N THR A 368 0.87 22.19 -19.68
CA THR A 368 0.23 20.89 -19.39
C THR A 368 -0.68 20.99 -18.18
N LYS A 369 -1.72 20.17 -18.17
CA LYS A 369 -2.64 20.03 -17.03
C LYS A 369 -2.74 18.56 -16.64
N ASP A 370 -2.76 18.30 -15.35
CA ASP A 370 -3.02 16.96 -14.80
C ASP A 370 -3.74 17.14 -13.46
N ASP A 371 -5.01 17.51 -13.55
CA ASP A 371 -5.85 17.76 -12.40
C ASP A 371 -6.41 16.46 -11.87
N ASN A 372 -6.08 16.12 -10.62
CA ASN A 372 -6.61 14.97 -9.93
C ASN A 372 -7.31 15.40 -8.65
N TYR A 373 -8.58 15.04 -8.51
CA TYR A 373 -9.28 15.21 -7.25
C TYR A 373 -10.14 14.01 -6.90
N ASN A 374 -10.25 13.75 -5.60
CA ASN A 374 -11.03 12.66 -5.06
C ASN A 374 -11.90 13.18 -3.93
N ASN A 375 -13.17 12.76 -3.90
CA ASN A 375 -14.04 13.03 -2.76
C ASN A 375 -14.37 11.70 -2.10
N LEU A 376 -14.22 11.65 -0.79
CA LEU A 376 -14.48 10.48 0.02
C LEU A 376 -15.62 10.80 0.99
N LEU A 377 -16.56 9.89 1.13
CA LEU A 377 -17.64 9.94 2.10
C LEU A 377 -17.76 8.56 2.76
N ASN A 378 -17.54 8.52 4.05
CA ASN A 378 -17.70 7.31 4.85
C ASN A 378 -18.75 7.59 5.94
N GLY A 379 -19.75 6.71 6.04
CA GLY A 379 -20.88 6.88 6.93
C GLY A 379 -21.26 5.61 7.67
N LEU A 380 -21.65 5.76 8.92
CA LEU A 380 -22.24 4.71 9.77
C LEU A 380 -23.49 5.25 10.45
N LEU A 381 -24.58 4.52 10.35
CA LEU A 381 -25.75 4.63 11.21
C LEU A 381 -25.96 3.30 11.91
N ALA A 382 -25.91 3.29 13.23
CA ALA A 382 -26.10 2.09 14.03
C ALA A 382 -27.17 2.31 15.11
N LEU A 383 -28.06 1.34 15.24
CA LEU A 383 -29.05 1.24 16.27
C LEU A 383 -28.69 0.04 17.14
N SER A 384 -28.52 0.22 18.43
CA SER A 384 -28.21 -0.87 19.36
C SER A 384 -29.18 -0.84 20.54
N TYR A 385 -29.85 -1.97 20.78
CA TYR A 385 -30.75 -2.16 21.87
C TYR A 385 -30.19 -3.17 22.87
N THR A 386 -29.96 -2.72 24.09
CA THR A 386 -29.45 -3.55 25.18
C THR A 386 -30.45 -3.62 26.31
N LYS A 387 -30.88 -4.82 26.67
CA LYS A 387 -31.75 -5.05 27.83
C LYS A 387 -31.26 -6.27 28.60
N GLN A 388 -30.82 -6.06 29.82
CA GLN A 388 -30.26 -7.11 30.68
C GLN A 388 -29.12 -7.90 30.00
N ARG A 389 -29.39 -9.09 29.52
CA ARG A 389 -28.47 -10.06 28.92
C ARG A 389 -28.56 -10.13 27.37
N PHE A 390 -29.54 -9.44 26.84
CA PHE A 390 -29.79 -9.38 25.40
C PHE A 390 -29.26 -8.10 24.82
N ASN A 391 -28.54 -8.22 23.71
CA ASN A 391 -28.12 -7.09 22.88
C ASN A 391 -28.49 -7.39 21.42
N ALA A 392 -29.06 -6.40 20.72
CA ALA A 392 -29.31 -6.46 19.29
C ALA A 392 -28.83 -5.17 18.65
N THR A 393 -28.19 -5.30 17.50
CA THR A 393 -27.67 -4.16 16.74
C THR A 393 -28.11 -4.29 15.28
N ALA A 394 -28.54 -3.17 14.69
CA ALA A 394 -28.76 -3.03 13.26
C ALA A 394 -27.95 -1.83 12.76
N SER A 395 -27.25 -1.96 11.66
CA SER A 395 -26.45 -0.86 11.12
C SER A 395 -26.50 -0.81 9.59
N ILE A 396 -26.36 0.42 9.08
CA ILE A 396 -26.12 0.71 7.68
C ILE A 396 -24.78 1.42 7.59
N LYS A 397 -23.92 0.93 6.72
CA LYS A 397 -22.57 1.42 6.49
C LYS A 397 -22.44 1.84 5.04
N LEU A 398 -21.81 2.97 4.80
CA LEU A 398 -21.58 3.54 3.47
C LEU A 398 -20.11 3.89 3.33
N ASP A 399 -19.48 3.47 2.25
CA ASP A 399 -18.23 4.00 1.76
C ASP A 399 -18.41 4.41 0.30
N TYR A 400 -18.20 5.69 -0.01
CA TYR A 400 -18.40 6.26 -1.32
C TYR A 400 -17.24 7.16 -1.69
N THR A 401 -16.65 6.90 -2.83
CA THR A 401 -15.50 7.65 -3.33
C THR A 401 -15.71 8.02 -4.79
N THR A 402 -15.48 9.27 -5.12
CA THR A 402 -15.41 9.74 -6.51
C THR A 402 -13.98 10.09 -6.88
N ASN A 403 -13.58 9.73 -8.08
CA ASN A 403 -12.27 9.96 -8.62
C ASN A 403 -12.39 10.69 -9.95
N VAL A 404 -11.68 11.78 -10.12
CA VAL A 404 -11.62 12.54 -11.37
C VAL A 404 -10.18 12.87 -11.69
N ARG A 405 -9.80 12.61 -12.93
CA ARG A 405 -8.52 13.04 -13.49
C ARG A 405 -8.76 13.68 -14.85
N ARG A 406 -8.13 14.82 -15.11
CA ARG A 406 -8.13 15.51 -16.39
C ARG A 406 -6.70 15.81 -16.77
N ALA A 407 -6.26 15.24 -17.86
CA ALA A 407 -4.92 15.50 -18.39
C ALA A 407 -5.02 16.18 -19.76
N PHE A 408 -4.13 17.13 -19.97
CA PHE A 408 -3.99 17.85 -21.23
C PHE A 408 -2.52 18.12 -21.53
N TRP A 409 -2.13 17.90 -22.78
CA TRP A 409 -0.78 18.13 -23.29
C TRP A 409 -0.85 18.92 -24.59
N PRO A 410 -0.21 20.08 -24.64
CA PRO A 410 -0.29 21.00 -25.76
C PRO A 410 0.57 20.53 -26.95
N MET A 411 0.24 21.01 -28.14
CA MET A 411 1.00 20.76 -29.36
C MET A 411 2.46 21.17 -29.27
N VAL A 412 2.78 22.23 -28.51
CA VAL A 412 4.17 22.69 -28.34
C VAL A 412 5.09 21.63 -27.73
N LEU A 413 4.55 20.73 -26.93
CA LEU A 413 5.30 19.60 -26.37
C LEU A 413 5.24 18.34 -27.22
N LEU A 414 4.24 18.24 -28.09
CA LEU A 414 3.96 17.04 -28.86
C LEU A 414 4.16 17.26 -30.36
N GLU A 415 4.81 18.38 -30.71
CA GLU A 415 5.25 18.84 -32.03
C GLU A 415 4.15 19.08 -33.08
N SER A 416 3.12 18.27 -33.15
CA SER A 416 2.07 18.40 -34.16
C SER A 416 0.66 18.10 -33.71
N VAL A 417 0.52 17.57 -32.52
CA VAL A 417 -0.76 17.12 -31.99
C VAL A 417 -0.90 17.48 -30.53
N ASN A 418 -2.10 17.68 -30.03
CA ASN A 418 -2.34 17.72 -28.60
C ASN A 418 -2.99 16.43 -28.11
N PHE A 419 -2.99 16.23 -26.81
CA PHE A 419 -3.57 15.07 -26.16
C PHE A 419 -4.46 15.50 -25.01
N VAL A 420 -5.63 14.89 -24.92
CA VAL A 420 -6.59 15.09 -23.83
C VAL A 420 -7.05 13.74 -23.30
N SER A 421 -7.00 13.56 -21.98
CA SER A 421 -7.66 12.43 -21.35
C SER A 421 -8.51 12.87 -20.17
N ASN A 422 -9.68 12.28 -20.04
CA ASN A 422 -10.60 12.51 -18.92
C ASN A 422 -11.01 11.17 -18.33
N TYR A 423 -10.78 11.00 -17.05
CA TYR A 423 -11.27 9.89 -16.25
C TYR A 423 -12.24 10.42 -15.21
N SER A 424 -13.39 9.77 -15.08
CA SER A 424 -14.32 9.98 -13.97
C SER A 424 -14.87 8.63 -13.51
N GLY A 425 -14.81 8.39 -12.22
CA GLY A 425 -15.30 7.13 -11.67
C GLY A 425 -15.79 7.29 -10.25
N TYR A 426 -16.54 6.30 -9.78
CA TYR A 426 -16.90 6.18 -8.38
C TYR A 426 -16.92 4.74 -7.91
N ASN A 427 -16.60 4.57 -6.66
CA ASN A 427 -16.69 3.32 -5.91
C ASN A 427 -17.71 3.52 -4.81
N GLN A 428 -18.61 2.56 -4.66
CA GLN A 428 -19.65 2.61 -3.62
C GLN A 428 -19.76 1.24 -2.95
N ARG A 429 -19.66 1.22 -1.63
CA ARG A 429 -19.97 0.05 -0.79
C ARG A 429 -21.07 0.40 0.16
N ILE A 430 -22.15 -0.39 0.14
CA ILE A 430 -23.24 -0.31 1.11
C ILE A 430 -23.32 -1.64 1.84
N ILE A 431 -23.36 -1.59 3.17
CA ILE A 431 -23.50 -2.77 4.01
C ILE A 431 -24.70 -2.57 4.94
N GLY A 432 -25.63 -3.50 4.88
CA GLY A 432 -26.63 -3.71 5.91
C GLY A 432 -26.19 -4.85 6.83
N GLU A 433 -26.09 -4.60 8.13
CA GLU A 433 -25.64 -5.60 9.10
C GLU A 433 -26.58 -5.64 10.29
N THR A 434 -26.90 -6.85 10.73
CA THR A 434 -27.71 -7.09 11.92
C THR A 434 -27.03 -8.12 12.80
N SER A 435 -27.12 -7.93 14.12
CA SER A 435 -26.62 -8.90 15.08
C SER A 435 -27.54 -8.99 16.29
N ALA A 436 -27.57 -10.16 16.90
CA ALA A 436 -28.24 -10.39 18.17
C ALA A 436 -27.35 -11.26 19.05
N SER A 437 -27.18 -10.89 20.29
CA SER A 437 -26.43 -11.69 21.25
C SER A 437 -27.18 -11.87 22.58
N TYR A 438 -26.93 -13.02 23.20
CA TYR A 438 -27.52 -13.36 24.49
C TYR A 438 -26.49 -14.00 25.41
N LEU A 439 -26.30 -13.40 26.60
CA LEU A 439 -25.39 -13.91 27.62
C LEU A 439 -26.12 -14.85 28.55
N LEU A 440 -25.76 -16.15 28.46
CA LEU A 440 -26.24 -17.21 29.33
C LEU A 440 -25.25 -17.40 30.51
N PRO A 441 -25.63 -17.05 31.75
CA PRO A 441 -24.88 -17.48 32.92
C PRO A 441 -25.34 -18.88 33.29
N LEU A 442 -24.53 -19.89 32.93
CA LEU A 442 -24.80 -21.28 33.28
C LEU A 442 -24.56 -21.55 34.78
N ALA A 443 -23.60 -20.80 35.35
CA ALA A 443 -23.28 -20.69 36.79
C ALA A 443 -22.38 -19.44 36.99
N ASP A 444 -22.09 -19.07 38.24
CA ASP A 444 -21.18 -17.94 38.52
C ASP A 444 -19.81 -18.01 37.83
N ILE A 445 -19.35 -19.22 37.57
CA ILE A 445 -18.04 -19.54 37.01
C ILE A 445 -18.09 -19.87 35.52
N HIS A 446 -19.26 -20.04 34.91
CA HIS A 446 -19.49 -20.41 33.53
C HIS A 446 -20.34 -19.37 32.84
N LYS A 447 -19.78 -18.69 31.84
CA LYS A 447 -20.49 -17.73 31.00
C LYS A 447 -20.45 -18.17 29.55
N LEU A 448 -21.58 -18.22 28.88
CA LEU A 448 -21.70 -18.51 27.45
C LEU A 448 -22.40 -17.35 26.77
N ASN A 449 -21.73 -16.70 25.82
CA ASN A 449 -22.34 -15.72 24.95
C ASN A 449 -22.63 -16.37 23.60
N ILE A 450 -23.86 -16.30 23.16
CA ILE A 450 -24.32 -16.77 21.85
C ILE A 450 -24.60 -15.53 21.03
N GLN A 451 -23.99 -15.44 19.86
CA GLN A 451 -24.19 -14.30 18.95
C GLN A 451 -24.53 -14.79 17.55
N TRP A 452 -25.59 -14.26 16.99
CA TRP A 452 -25.93 -14.38 15.59
C TRP A 452 -25.59 -13.07 14.86
N ASN A 453 -25.07 -13.17 13.62
CA ASN A 453 -24.84 -12.03 12.74
C ASN A 453 -25.36 -12.35 11.35
N GLY A 454 -25.93 -11.35 10.68
CA GLY A 454 -26.32 -11.38 9.30
C GLY A 454 -25.85 -10.11 8.59
N SER A 455 -25.33 -10.21 7.39
CA SER A 455 -24.90 -9.04 6.62
C SER A 455 -25.14 -9.22 5.12
N ILE A 456 -25.43 -8.09 4.47
CA ILE A 456 -25.51 -7.97 3.02
C ILE A 456 -24.60 -6.82 2.63
N THR A 457 -23.67 -7.09 1.73
CA THR A 457 -22.74 -6.10 1.17
C THR A 457 -23.00 -5.96 -0.32
N SER A 458 -23.05 -4.73 -0.80
CA SER A 458 -23.14 -4.41 -2.23
C SER A 458 -22.01 -3.44 -2.58
N ASP A 459 -21.14 -3.91 -3.45
CA ASP A 459 -20.03 -3.12 -4.01
C ASP A 459 -20.39 -2.76 -5.45
N LEU A 460 -20.23 -1.49 -5.79
CA LEU A 460 -20.43 -0.95 -7.12
C LEU A 460 -19.21 -0.16 -7.54
N TYR A 461 -18.69 -0.52 -8.69
CA TYR A 461 -17.62 0.21 -9.39
C TYR A 461 -18.17 0.75 -10.69
N HIS A 462 -17.89 2.00 -10.99
CA HIS A 462 -18.25 2.63 -12.25
C HIS A 462 -17.17 3.60 -12.67
N TYR A 463 -16.78 3.56 -13.93
CA TYR A 463 -15.91 4.56 -14.50
C TYR A 463 -16.26 4.89 -15.95
N ASN A 464 -15.83 6.07 -16.35
CA ASN A 464 -15.87 6.59 -17.70
C ASN A 464 -14.50 7.20 -18.00
N TYR A 465 -13.85 6.70 -19.03
CA TYR A 465 -12.57 7.20 -19.50
C TYR A 465 -12.69 7.59 -20.96
N THR A 466 -12.16 8.74 -21.32
CA THR A 466 -12.15 9.26 -22.68
C THR A 466 -10.78 9.87 -22.95
N ARG A 467 -10.20 9.55 -24.11
CA ARG A 467 -9.00 10.20 -24.62
C ARG A 467 -9.19 10.62 -26.06
N ALA A 468 -8.49 11.68 -26.45
CA ALA A 468 -8.48 12.18 -27.80
C ALA A 468 -7.11 12.76 -28.14
N TYR A 469 -6.76 12.67 -29.40
CA TYR A 469 -5.55 13.20 -30.01
C TYR A 469 -5.90 14.16 -31.14
N ASP A 470 -4.95 14.96 -31.60
CA ASP A 470 -5.07 15.85 -32.77
C ASP A 470 -6.12 16.97 -32.59
N GLY A 471 -6.21 17.56 -31.44
CA GLY A 471 -7.02 18.79 -31.28
C GLY A 471 -6.44 19.97 -32.06
N ASP A 472 -7.30 20.83 -32.64
CA ASP A 472 -6.89 21.99 -33.46
C ASP A 472 -6.40 23.15 -32.61
N ASP A 473 -6.67 23.16 -31.31
CA ASP A 473 -6.54 24.33 -30.48
C ASP A 473 -6.15 23.99 -29.06
N ASP A 474 -4.95 24.38 -28.66
CA ASP A 474 -4.45 24.23 -27.30
C ASP A 474 -5.20 25.08 -26.27
N MET A 475 -5.96 26.07 -26.69
CA MET A 475 -6.75 26.94 -25.81
C MET A 475 -8.05 26.28 -25.34
N LYS A 476 -8.48 25.23 -26.02
CA LYS A 476 -9.72 24.49 -25.71
C LYS A 476 -9.46 23.00 -25.51
N PRO A 477 -8.82 22.61 -24.42
CA PRO A 477 -8.52 21.22 -24.15
C PRO A 477 -9.80 20.42 -23.89
N THR A 478 -10.35 19.79 -24.89
CA THR A 478 -11.61 19.03 -24.82
C THR A 478 -11.55 17.81 -25.70
N THR A 479 -12.23 16.75 -25.26
CA THR A 479 -12.39 15.51 -26.01
C THR A 479 -13.49 15.57 -27.09
N SER A 480 -14.14 16.73 -27.28
CA SER A 480 -15.31 16.86 -28.16
C SER A 480 -15.02 17.54 -29.50
N THR A 481 -13.78 17.80 -29.85
CA THR A 481 -13.42 18.46 -31.12
C THR A 481 -13.37 17.48 -32.29
N GLY A 482 -14.15 17.75 -33.23
CA GLY A 482 -14.45 17.36 -34.56
C GLY A 482 -13.81 16.10 -35.18
N ASN A 483 -12.63 16.09 -35.69
CA ASN A 483 -12.16 15.08 -36.67
C ASN A 483 -11.17 14.05 -36.11
N PHE A 484 -11.08 13.88 -34.81
CA PHE A 484 -9.95 13.29 -34.17
C PHE A 484 -10.18 11.89 -33.67
N LYS A 485 -9.13 11.15 -33.47
CA LYS A 485 -9.13 9.82 -32.86
C LYS A 485 -9.58 9.96 -31.40
N GLN A 486 -10.84 9.68 -31.19
CA GLN A 486 -11.47 9.69 -29.87
C GLN A 486 -11.75 8.28 -29.42
N TYR A 487 -11.31 7.94 -28.21
CA TYR A 487 -11.55 6.64 -27.59
C TYR A 487 -12.34 6.84 -26.29
N ARG A 488 -13.32 6.00 -26.08
CA ARG A 488 -14.16 6.02 -24.89
C ARG A 488 -14.35 4.64 -24.33
N TYR A 489 -14.09 4.51 -23.02
CA TYR A 489 -14.28 3.29 -22.26
C TYR A 489 -15.22 3.58 -21.09
N VAL A 490 -16.25 2.79 -20.94
CA VAL A 490 -17.22 2.89 -19.84
C VAL A 490 -17.41 1.51 -19.28
N ASP A 491 -17.33 1.40 -17.97
CA ASP A 491 -17.58 0.13 -17.31
C ASP A 491 -18.31 0.28 -15.99
N ARG A 492 -19.04 -0.75 -15.62
CA ARG A 492 -19.78 -0.87 -14.38
C ARG A 492 -19.73 -2.31 -13.90
N LEU A 493 -19.27 -2.49 -12.68
CA LEU A 493 -19.30 -3.78 -12.01
C LEU A 493 -20.03 -3.72 -10.69
N GLU A 494 -20.82 -4.76 -10.43
CA GLU A 494 -21.48 -4.99 -9.14
C GLU A 494 -21.00 -6.32 -8.56
N ASN A 495 -20.61 -6.31 -7.29
CA ASN A 495 -20.34 -7.52 -6.52
C ASN A 495 -21.12 -7.51 -5.22
N ARG A 496 -21.79 -8.61 -4.89
CA ARG A 496 -22.64 -8.71 -3.70
C ARG A 496 -22.23 -9.90 -2.85
N TRP A 497 -22.18 -9.66 -1.53
CA TRP A 497 -21.98 -10.70 -0.53
C TRP A 497 -23.20 -10.79 0.36
N VAL A 498 -23.56 -12.03 0.69
CA VAL A 498 -24.55 -12.33 1.73
C VAL A 498 -23.89 -13.27 2.71
N SER A 499 -23.97 -12.94 3.99
CA SER A 499 -23.31 -13.71 5.04
C SER A 499 -24.21 -13.90 6.24
N THR A 500 -24.15 -15.07 6.85
CA THR A 500 -24.74 -15.35 8.15
C THR A 500 -23.77 -16.12 9.01
N SER A 501 -23.78 -15.88 10.33
CA SER A 501 -22.88 -16.58 11.24
C SER A 501 -23.47 -16.71 12.65
N ILE A 502 -23.05 -17.78 13.34
CA ILE A 502 -23.31 -18.00 14.77
C ILE A 502 -21.94 -18.14 15.45
N ALA A 503 -21.74 -17.31 16.46
CA ALA A 503 -20.56 -17.36 17.33
C ALA A 503 -20.95 -17.79 18.73
N LEU A 504 -20.12 -18.63 19.34
CA LEU A 504 -20.23 -19.09 20.72
C LEU A 504 -18.96 -18.69 21.44
N ASP A 505 -19.04 -17.81 22.43
CA ASP A 505 -17.90 -17.41 23.25
C ASP A 505 -18.14 -17.93 24.69
N TYR A 506 -17.41 -18.96 25.09
CA TYR A 506 -17.47 -19.62 26.40
C TYR A 506 -16.32 -19.19 27.29
N LYS A 507 -16.62 -18.80 28.52
CA LYS A 507 -15.64 -18.40 29.54
C LYS A 507 -15.80 -19.22 30.79
N TYR A 508 -14.73 -19.90 31.20
CA TYR A 508 -14.63 -20.65 32.44
C TYR A 508 -13.74 -19.90 33.42
N LYS A 509 -14.34 -19.31 34.45
CA LYS A 509 -13.63 -18.43 35.39
C LYS A 509 -12.80 -17.38 34.63
N ASN A 510 -11.61 -17.12 35.11
CA ASN A 510 -10.56 -16.38 34.40
C ASN A 510 -9.43 -17.32 33.93
N LEU A 511 -9.75 -18.60 33.69
CA LEU A 511 -8.77 -19.65 33.35
C LEU A 511 -8.79 -19.98 31.86
N LEU A 512 -9.97 -20.22 31.32
CA LEU A 512 -10.11 -20.69 29.95
C LEU A 512 -11.19 -19.91 29.21
N ASN A 513 -10.85 -19.46 28.02
CA ASN A 513 -11.76 -18.84 27.10
C ASN A 513 -11.78 -19.66 25.81
N VAL A 514 -12.94 -20.03 25.30
CA VAL A 514 -13.12 -20.77 24.04
C VAL A 514 -14.11 -20.02 23.17
N GLY A 515 -13.71 -19.73 21.94
CA GLY A 515 -14.55 -19.14 20.91
C GLY A 515 -14.75 -20.12 19.76
N LEU A 516 -15.97 -20.27 19.29
CA LEU A 516 -16.35 -21.05 18.13
C LEU A 516 -17.16 -20.17 17.19
N LEU A 517 -16.96 -20.32 15.90
CA LEU A 517 -17.70 -19.63 14.86
C LEU A 517 -18.07 -20.60 13.75
N ALA A 518 -19.35 -20.57 13.37
CA ALA A 518 -19.86 -21.17 12.15
C ALA A 518 -20.40 -20.05 11.27
N ARG A 519 -19.84 -19.90 10.09
CA ARG A 519 -20.21 -18.83 9.14
C ARG A 519 -20.49 -19.42 7.77
N TYR A 520 -21.44 -18.82 7.06
CA TYR A 520 -21.82 -19.19 5.70
C TYR A 520 -21.82 -17.91 4.85
N ASP A 521 -20.99 -17.89 3.82
CA ASP A 521 -20.76 -16.75 2.94
C ASP A 521 -21.13 -17.10 1.50
N GLY A 522 -21.81 -16.18 0.82
CA GLY A 522 -22.12 -16.29 -0.60
C GLY A 522 -21.71 -15.05 -1.38
N ASN A 523 -21.13 -15.26 -2.57
CA ASN A 523 -20.66 -14.18 -3.46
C ASN A 523 -21.33 -14.25 -4.82
N SER A 524 -21.80 -13.10 -5.32
CA SER A 524 -22.48 -13.03 -6.63
C SER A 524 -21.54 -13.15 -7.82
N ALA A 525 -20.23 -12.89 -7.66
CA ALA A 525 -19.24 -12.96 -8.73
C ALA A 525 -18.84 -14.39 -9.08
N ILE A 526 -19.19 -15.38 -8.25
CA ILE A 526 -18.90 -16.79 -8.48
C ILE A 526 -20.11 -17.50 -9.06
N GLN A 527 -19.86 -18.49 -9.89
CA GLN A 527 -20.89 -19.35 -10.50
C GLN A 527 -21.79 -19.99 -9.46
N SER A 528 -23.06 -20.24 -9.81
CA SER A 528 -24.12 -20.67 -8.90
C SER A 528 -23.75 -21.85 -8.02
N ASP A 529 -23.07 -22.86 -8.61
CA ASP A 529 -22.76 -24.15 -7.96
C ASP A 529 -21.62 -24.04 -6.93
N HIS A 530 -20.80 -22.99 -7.02
CA HIS A 530 -19.64 -22.77 -6.14
C HIS A 530 -19.71 -21.46 -5.36
N ARG A 531 -20.86 -20.78 -5.40
CA ARG A 531 -21.08 -19.45 -4.82
C ARG A 531 -21.02 -19.43 -3.30
N TRP A 532 -21.41 -20.53 -2.65
CA TRP A 532 -21.58 -20.59 -1.21
C TRP A 532 -20.45 -21.37 -0.54
N MET A 533 -19.97 -20.86 0.58
CA MET A 533 -18.90 -21.51 1.37
C MET A 533 -19.23 -21.50 2.85
N PHE A 534 -18.99 -22.66 3.50
CA PHE A 534 -18.99 -22.79 4.96
C PHE A 534 -17.59 -22.50 5.50
N THR A 535 -17.50 -21.61 6.48
CA THR A 535 -16.24 -21.10 7.04
C THR A 535 -16.25 -21.23 8.56
N PRO A 536 -15.70 -22.36 9.10
CA PRO A 536 -15.59 -22.59 10.54
C PRO A 536 -14.37 -21.85 11.11
N ALA A 537 -14.49 -21.43 12.39
CA ALA A 537 -13.35 -20.94 13.14
C ALA A 537 -13.46 -21.32 14.62
N ALA A 538 -12.30 -21.48 15.26
CA ALA A 538 -12.19 -21.79 16.68
C ALA A 538 -10.97 -21.10 17.29
N SER A 539 -11.07 -20.71 18.56
CA SER A 539 -9.95 -20.20 19.35
C SER A 539 -10.08 -20.66 20.80
N ALA A 540 -8.95 -20.96 21.41
CA ALA A 540 -8.88 -21.25 22.84
C ALA A 540 -7.73 -20.43 23.46
N GLU A 541 -8.02 -19.73 24.53
CA GLU A 541 -7.03 -18.99 25.31
C GLU A 541 -7.00 -19.51 26.75
N TRP A 542 -5.81 -19.93 27.16
CA TRP A 542 -5.57 -20.50 28.48
C TRP A 542 -4.70 -19.56 29.32
N ASN A 543 -5.22 -19.12 30.46
CA ASN A 543 -4.50 -18.28 31.41
C ASN A 543 -3.65 -19.13 32.35
N LEU A 544 -2.42 -19.36 31.92
CA LEU A 544 -1.45 -20.19 32.65
C LEU A 544 -1.04 -19.59 33.99
N LYS A 545 -0.98 -18.23 34.06
CA LYS A 545 -0.64 -17.54 35.30
C LYS A 545 -1.64 -17.84 36.42
N ASN A 546 -2.93 -17.79 36.12
CA ASN A 546 -3.98 -18.00 37.11
C ASN A 546 -4.08 -19.48 37.54
N GLN A 547 -3.54 -20.41 36.76
CA GLN A 547 -3.55 -21.82 37.08
C GLN A 547 -2.29 -22.29 37.81
N PHE A 548 -1.11 -21.93 37.31
CA PHE A 548 0.15 -22.50 37.74
C PHE A 548 1.04 -21.55 38.53
N PHE A 549 0.83 -20.22 38.41
CA PHE A 549 1.73 -19.22 38.94
C PHE A 549 1.01 -18.17 39.81
N THR A 550 -0.01 -18.58 40.53
CA THR A 550 -0.86 -17.66 41.36
C THR A 550 -0.07 -16.85 42.38
N GLY A 551 0.99 -17.42 42.96
CA GLY A 551 1.85 -16.76 43.98
C GLY A 551 2.99 -15.93 43.43
N SER A 552 3.21 -15.90 42.09
CA SER A 552 4.32 -15.16 41.49
C SER A 552 4.03 -13.65 41.45
N THR A 553 4.88 -12.84 42.07
CA THR A 553 4.84 -11.37 42.02
C THR A 553 5.58 -10.83 40.81
N ALA A 554 6.55 -11.55 40.28
CA ALA A 554 7.30 -11.17 39.09
C ALA A 554 6.48 -11.41 37.79
N LEU A 555 5.63 -12.45 37.76
CA LEU A 555 4.79 -12.79 36.63
C LEU A 555 3.38 -12.23 36.85
N SER A 556 3.06 -11.14 36.15
CA SER A 556 1.76 -10.46 36.26
C SER A 556 0.67 -11.15 35.42
N GLY A 557 1.05 -11.75 34.29
CA GLY A 557 0.17 -12.49 33.40
C GLY A 557 0.94 -13.42 32.49
N LEU A 558 0.33 -14.58 32.20
CA LEU A 558 0.84 -15.53 31.18
C LEU A 558 -0.36 -16.21 30.55
N SER A 559 -0.53 -16.07 29.24
CA SER A 559 -1.59 -16.73 28.48
C SER A 559 -1.04 -17.40 27.23
N LEU A 560 -1.61 -18.56 26.93
CA LEU A 560 -1.35 -19.30 25.69
C LEU A 560 -2.66 -19.31 24.90
N ARG A 561 -2.59 -18.90 23.62
CA ARG A 561 -3.73 -18.89 22.71
C ARG A 561 -3.43 -19.74 21.48
N ALA A 562 -4.39 -20.57 21.07
CA ALA A 562 -4.39 -21.28 19.81
C ALA A 562 -5.66 -20.92 19.03
N SER A 563 -5.52 -20.57 17.77
CA SER A 563 -6.63 -20.17 16.91
C SER A 563 -6.52 -20.83 15.54
N TYR A 564 -7.68 -21.15 14.98
CA TYR A 564 -7.85 -21.63 13.60
C TYR A 564 -9.06 -20.94 12.98
N ALA A 565 -8.97 -20.59 11.70
CA ALA A 565 -10.12 -20.13 10.94
C ALA A 565 -9.97 -20.46 9.46
N ARG A 566 -11.08 -20.84 8.84
CA ARG A 566 -11.28 -20.75 7.40
C ARG A 566 -12.04 -19.47 7.10
N ILE A 567 -11.58 -18.69 6.10
CA ILE A 567 -12.18 -17.42 5.73
C ILE A 567 -12.31 -17.41 4.21
N ALA A 568 -13.51 -17.24 3.68
CA ALA A 568 -13.71 -17.01 2.25
C ALA A 568 -12.97 -15.73 1.85
N LYS A 569 -12.36 -15.72 0.69
CA LYS A 569 -11.58 -14.57 0.23
C LYS A 569 -12.43 -13.73 -0.72
N SER A 570 -12.43 -12.43 -0.48
CA SER A 570 -13.03 -11.50 -1.42
C SER A 570 -12.26 -11.58 -2.73
N PHE A 571 -12.99 -11.76 -3.78
CA PHE A 571 -12.45 -11.91 -5.11
C PHE A 571 -12.67 -10.59 -5.85
N GLN A 572 -11.60 -9.90 -6.13
CA GLN A 572 -11.64 -8.73 -7.03
C GLN A 572 -11.51 -9.25 -8.44
N SER A 573 -12.64 -9.40 -9.07
CA SER A 573 -12.74 -10.19 -10.24
C SER A 573 -12.48 -9.44 -11.52
N ASP A 574 -11.89 -10.14 -12.45
CA ASP A 574 -12.14 -9.93 -13.85
C ASP A 574 -13.59 -10.31 -14.18
N ARG A 575 -14.19 -9.67 -15.15
CA ARG A 575 -15.54 -9.92 -15.67
C ARG A 575 -15.81 -11.36 -16.08
N TYR A 576 -14.77 -12.16 -16.18
CA TYR A 576 -14.79 -13.50 -16.73
C TYR A 576 -15.49 -14.54 -15.85
N GLU A 577 -15.65 -14.22 -14.57
CA GLU A 577 -16.26 -15.14 -13.61
C GLU A 577 -17.75 -15.35 -13.80
N LEU A 578 -18.41 -14.39 -14.40
CA LEU A 578 -19.82 -14.44 -14.73
C LEU A 578 -20.14 -15.21 -16.01
N GLY A 579 -19.11 -15.74 -16.68
CA GLY A 579 -19.24 -16.45 -17.95
C GLY A 579 -18.62 -15.69 -19.14
N PRO A 580 -18.76 -16.19 -20.34
CA PRO A 580 -18.11 -15.62 -21.50
C PRO A 580 -18.57 -14.18 -21.79
N GLN A 581 -17.59 -13.31 -21.98
CA GLN A 581 -17.80 -11.95 -22.42
C GLN A 581 -17.17 -11.76 -23.79
N TYR A 582 -18.00 -11.42 -24.75
CA TYR A 582 -17.57 -11.27 -26.13
C TYR A 582 -16.99 -9.88 -26.32
N LEU A 583 -15.73 -9.84 -26.78
CA LEU A 583 -15.06 -8.61 -27.19
C LEU A 583 -15.03 -8.56 -28.72
N ALA A 584 -15.48 -7.44 -29.26
CA ALA A 584 -15.21 -7.13 -30.65
C ALA A 584 -13.75 -6.68 -30.74
N THR A 585 -12.89 -7.50 -31.32
CA THR A 585 -11.52 -7.12 -31.61
C THR A 585 -11.37 -6.84 -33.10
N SER A 586 -10.77 -5.71 -33.42
CA SER A 586 -10.30 -5.46 -34.79
C SER A 586 -8.88 -4.94 -34.69
N ILE A 587 -8.05 -5.45 -35.57
CA ILE A 587 -6.68 -4.96 -35.73
C ILE A 587 -6.66 -4.24 -37.08
N THR A 588 -6.34 -2.95 -37.05
CA THR A 588 -6.05 -2.19 -38.25
C THR A 588 -4.55 -2.18 -38.53
N TRP A 589 -4.15 -1.68 -39.68
CA TRP A 589 -2.78 -1.39 -40.04
C TRP A 589 -2.04 -0.50 -39.06
N SER A 590 -2.76 0.32 -38.32
CA SER A 590 -2.23 1.26 -37.34
C SER A 590 -2.23 0.68 -35.91
N GLY A 591 -2.62 -0.58 -35.72
CA GLY A 591 -2.77 -1.17 -34.38
C GLY A 591 -4.03 -0.69 -33.62
N GLU A 592 -4.82 0.17 -34.24
CA GLU A 592 -6.02 0.75 -33.63
C GLU A 592 -7.14 -0.28 -33.58
N PRO A 593 -7.84 -0.44 -32.44
CA PRO A 593 -8.99 -1.32 -32.37
C PRO A 593 -10.16 -0.73 -33.18
N LEU A 594 -10.43 -1.28 -34.33
CA LEU A 594 -11.66 -1.06 -35.04
C LEU A 594 -12.63 -2.22 -34.77
N LEU A 595 -13.91 -1.91 -34.66
CA LEU A 595 -14.93 -2.95 -34.65
C LEU A 595 -14.84 -3.73 -35.97
N SER A 596 -14.49 -5.00 -35.88
CA SER A 596 -14.53 -5.87 -37.04
C SER A 596 -15.98 -5.97 -37.54
N SER A 597 -16.23 -5.76 -38.80
CA SER A 597 -17.56 -5.93 -39.39
C SER A 597 -17.49 -6.84 -40.61
N ALA A 598 -18.43 -7.77 -40.70
CA ALA A 598 -18.68 -8.53 -41.89
C ALA A 598 -20.07 -8.15 -42.40
N ASN A 599 -20.15 -7.66 -43.65
CA ASN A 599 -21.42 -7.19 -44.24
C ASN A 599 -22.18 -6.11 -43.43
N GLY A 600 -21.42 -5.22 -42.74
CA GLY A 600 -21.98 -4.16 -41.91
C GLY A 600 -22.39 -4.58 -40.49
N PHE A 601 -22.16 -5.82 -40.10
CA PHE A 601 -22.40 -6.30 -38.74
C PHE A 601 -21.07 -6.42 -37.99
N ALA A 602 -21.07 -5.99 -36.71
CA ALA A 602 -19.92 -6.18 -35.86
C ALA A 602 -19.61 -7.68 -35.68
N THR A 603 -18.40 -8.08 -35.93
CA THR A 603 -17.99 -9.47 -35.75
C THR A 603 -17.50 -9.68 -34.34
N ILE A 604 -18.11 -10.56 -33.63
CA ILE A 604 -17.72 -11.02 -32.31
C ILE A 604 -16.72 -12.13 -32.50
N THR A 605 -15.49 -11.95 -32.05
CA THR A 605 -14.41 -12.86 -32.41
C THR A 605 -14.18 -14.00 -31.44
N ARG A 606 -14.07 -13.75 -30.16
CA ARG A 606 -13.90 -14.80 -29.15
C ARG A 606 -14.47 -14.38 -27.80
N PRO A 607 -14.94 -15.35 -26.97
CA PRO A 607 -15.70 -15.04 -25.77
C PRO A 607 -14.87 -14.48 -24.61
N TYR A 608 -13.56 -14.56 -24.65
CA TYR A 608 -12.71 -14.08 -23.55
C TYR A 608 -11.52 -13.32 -24.11
N ALA A 609 -11.26 -12.13 -23.55
CA ALA A 609 -10.18 -11.27 -24.02
C ALA A 609 -8.80 -11.78 -23.58
N SER A 610 -8.70 -12.31 -22.36
CA SER A 610 -7.43 -12.61 -21.70
C SER A 610 -7.16 -14.10 -21.53
N GLY A 611 -8.05 -14.97 -22.00
CA GLY A 611 -7.90 -16.41 -21.87
C GLY A 611 -9.24 -17.13 -21.74
N TRP A 612 -9.20 -18.44 -21.75
CA TRP A 612 -10.37 -19.28 -21.52
C TRP A 612 -10.73 -19.28 -20.03
N VAL A 613 -12.01 -19.14 -19.70
CA VAL A 613 -12.51 -19.26 -18.32
C VAL A 613 -13.37 -20.51 -18.20
N GLY A 614 -12.97 -21.42 -17.30
CA GLY A 614 -13.73 -22.63 -16.98
C GLY A 614 -15.01 -22.30 -16.21
N TYR A 615 -15.98 -23.21 -16.27
CA TYR A 615 -17.27 -23.07 -15.54
C TYR A 615 -17.22 -23.64 -14.12
N ASP A 616 -16.08 -24.12 -13.65
CA ASP A 616 -15.90 -24.75 -12.35
C ASP A 616 -14.98 -23.93 -11.39
N LEU A 617 -14.92 -22.62 -11.60
CA LEU A 617 -14.16 -21.73 -10.72
C LEU A 617 -14.73 -21.76 -9.31
N LYS A 618 -13.89 -22.15 -8.35
CA LYS A 618 -14.25 -22.27 -6.94
C LYS A 618 -13.87 -21.01 -6.17
N LEU A 619 -14.66 -20.69 -5.17
CA LEU A 619 -14.38 -19.56 -4.29
C LEU A 619 -13.02 -19.77 -3.58
N PRO A 620 -12.08 -18.82 -3.70
CA PRO A 620 -10.83 -18.88 -2.95
C PRO A 620 -11.08 -18.66 -1.46
N TYR A 621 -10.19 -19.23 -0.63
CA TYR A 621 -10.26 -19.09 0.83
C TYR A 621 -8.88 -19.12 1.48
N SER A 622 -8.84 -18.66 2.71
CA SER A 622 -7.65 -18.67 3.55
C SER A 622 -7.89 -19.53 4.78
N ASP A 623 -7.07 -20.55 4.99
CA ASP A 623 -6.97 -21.31 6.24
C ASP A 623 -5.85 -20.69 7.09
N LYS A 624 -6.19 -20.10 8.23
CA LYS A 624 -5.26 -19.40 9.13
C LYS A 624 -5.13 -20.15 10.45
N MET A 625 -3.89 -20.31 10.91
CA MET A 625 -3.54 -20.94 12.18
C MET A 625 -2.59 -20.03 12.95
N GLU A 626 -2.80 -19.91 14.24
CA GLU A 626 -1.94 -19.13 15.12
C GLU A 626 -1.78 -19.80 16.47
N LEU A 627 -0.56 -19.78 17.00
CA LEU A 627 -0.23 -20.11 18.38
C LEU A 627 0.53 -18.91 18.97
N ALA A 628 -0.04 -18.26 19.98
CA ALA A 628 0.54 -17.08 20.60
C ALA A 628 0.73 -17.28 22.10
N LEU A 629 1.91 -16.90 22.58
CA LEU A 629 2.25 -16.86 24.00
C LEU A 629 2.47 -15.41 24.40
N LYS A 630 1.66 -14.92 25.35
CA LYS A 630 1.74 -13.58 25.89
C LYS A 630 2.11 -13.62 27.36
N GLY A 631 3.22 -12.97 27.72
CA GLY A 631 3.70 -12.79 29.07
C GLY A 631 3.67 -11.34 29.49
N SER A 632 3.28 -11.06 30.74
CA SER A 632 3.47 -9.77 31.36
C SER A 632 4.17 -9.92 32.71
N PHE A 633 5.14 -9.05 32.96
CA PHE A 633 6.08 -9.17 34.09
C PHE A 633 6.16 -7.87 34.85
N PHE A 634 6.46 -7.97 36.18
CA PHE A 634 6.73 -6.85 37.07
C PHE A 634 5.62 -5.78 37.04
N ASP A 635 4.39 -6.14 37.41
CA ASP A 635 3.20 -5.29 37.35
C ASP A 635 2.97 -4.68 35.95
N ASN A 636 3.06 -5.51 34.91
CA ASN A 636 2.93 -5.13 33.49
C ASN A 636 3.95 -4.10 33.04
N ARG A 637 5.15 -4.02 33.66
CA ARG A 637 6.22 -3.16 33.18
C ARG A 637 6.84 -3.69 31.91
N ILE A 638 6.86 -5.02 31.73
CA ILE A 638 7.34 -5.68 30.53
C ILE A 638 6.21 -6.56 30.01
N ILE A 639 5.83 -6.37 28.78
CA ILE A 639 4.86 -7.20 28.05
C ILE A 639 5.55 -7.75 26.83
N ALA A 640 5.59 -9.06 26.70
CA ALA A 640 6.16 -9.76 25.55
C ALA A 640 5.12 -10.70 24.96
N GLU A 641 5.01 -10.71 23.66
CA GLU A 641 4.16 -11.63 22.91
C GLU A 641 4.95 -12.25 21.76
N ILE A 642 4.90 -13.57 21.68
CA ILE A 642 5.48 -14.37 20.58
C ILE A 642 4.34 -15.08 19.90
N SER A 643 4.20 -14.90 18.59
CA SER A 643 3.17 -15.55 17.77
C SER A 643 3.82 -16.35 16.66
N LEU A 644 3.44 -17.62 16.57
CA LEU A 644 3.74 -18.52 15.46
C LEU A 644 2.49 -18.59 14.60
N TYR A 645 2.62 -18.41 13.30
CA TYR A 645 1.48 -18.50 12.41
C TYR A 645 1.77 -19.33 11.17
N LYS A 646 0.70 -19.87 10.60
CA LYS A 646 0.71 -20.50 9.28
C LYS A 646 -0.61 -20.21 8.58
N ASN A 647 -0.53 -19.54 7.43
CA ASN A 647 -1.64 -19.20 6.58
C ASN A 647 -1.53 -19.99 5.29
N TYR A 648 -2.61 -20.62 4.87
CA TYR A 648 -2.74 -21.25 3.57
C TYR A 648 -3.80 -20.53 2.77
N GLU A 649 -3.40 -19.96 1.66
CA GLU A 649 -4.29 -19.38 0.66
C GLU A 649 -4.60 -20.48 -0.35
N LYS A 650 -5.88 -20.82 -0.50
CA LYS A 650 -6.31 -21.98 -1.29
C LYS A 650 -7.29 -21.61 -2.39
N ASN A 651 -7.29 -22.42 -3.43
CA ASN A 651 -8.11 -22.25 -4.63
C ASN A 651 -7.92 -20.88 -5.31
N LEU A 652 -6.75 -20.27 -5.17
CA LEU A 652 -6.46 -19.03 -5.88
C LEU A 652 -6.54 -19.25 -7.38
N LEU A 653 -6.94 -18.20 -8.08
CA LEU A 653 -6.94 -18.19 -9.54
C LEU A 653 -5.55 -17.89 -10.08
N THR A 654 -5.22 -18.53 -11.18
CA THR A 654 -4.00 -18.24 -11.94
C THR A 654 -4.21 -18.54 -13.43
N TYR A 655 -3.39 -17.93 -14.25
CA TYR A 655 -3.35 -18.21 -15.67
C TYR A 655 -2.47 -19.45 -15.92
N LEU A 656 -2.99 -20.37 -16.68
CA LEU A 656 -2.25 -21.54 -17.19
C LEU A 656 -2.13 -21.43 -18.70
N PRO A 657 -0.94 -21.63 -19.28
CA PRO A 657 -0.78 -21.68 -20.71
C PRO A 657 -1.60 -22.84 -21.30
N VAL A 658 -2.20 -22.61 -22.43
CA VAL A 658 -2.96 -23.62 -23.18
C VAL A 658 -2.35 -23.81 -24.56
N THR A 659 -2.68 -24.93 -25.20
CA THR A 659 -2.21 -25.21 -26.54
C THR A 659 -2.80 -24.23 -27.54
N GLN A 660 -2.07 -23.91 -28.59
CA GLN A 660 -2.47 -22.93 -29.62
C GLN A 660 -3.80 -23.29 -30.32
N GLU A 661 -4.14 -24.58 -30.35
CA GLU A 661 -5.41 -25.06 -30.91
C GLU A 661 -6.64 -24.55 -30.17
N MET A 662 -6.45 -24.15 -28.90
CA MET A 662 -7.53 -23.55 -28.07
C MET A 662 -7.88 -22.11 -28.50
N GLY A 663 -7.02 -21.48 -29.34
CA GLY A 663 -7.20 -20.09 -29.77
C GLY A 663 -6.96 -19.05 -28.67
N TYR A 664 -6.37 -19.44 -27.56
CA TYR A 664 -5.99 -18.57 -26.42
C TYR A 664 -4.57 -18.90 -26.01
N GLU A 665 -3.87 -17.94 -25.40
CA GLU A 665 -2.56 -18.17 -24.80
C GLU A 665 -2.68 -18.81 -23.42
N TYR A 666 -3.73 -18.43 -22.68
CA TYR A 666 -3.94 -18.83 -21.28
C TYR A 666 -5.39 -19.23 -21.04
N LYS A 667 -5.58 -20.04 -20.02
CA LYS A 667 -6.87 -20.26 -19.38
C LYS A 667 -6.80 -19.82 -17.90
N LEU A 668 -7.87 -19.22 -17.41
CA LEU A 668 -8.03 -18.94 -15.99
C LEU A 668 -8.50 -20.21 -15.28
N ALA A 669 -7.77 -20.63 -14.26
CA ALA A 669 -8.05 -21.84 -13.50
C ALA A 669 -7.94 -21.60 -11.99
N SER A 670 -8.83 -22.23 -11.21
CA SER A 670 -8.75 -22.28 -9.76
C SER A 670 -7.87 -23.46 -9.28
N GLY A 671 -7.31 -23.34 -8.07
CA GLY A 671 -6.57 -24.44 -7.44
C GLY A 671 -5.07 -24.19 -7.24
N MET A 672 -4.62 -22.91 -7.34
CA MET A 672 -3.30 -22.52 -6.86
C MET A 672 -3.35 -22.36 -5.33
N ASP A 673 -2.38 -22.94 -4.63
CA ASP A 673 -2.26 -22.86 -3.17
C ASP A 673 -0.90 -22.26 -2.79
N ILE A 674 -0.93 -21.28 -1.88
CA ILE A 674 0.25 -20.60 -1.35
C ILE A 674 0.25 -20.71 0.17
N SER A 675 1.41 -20.89 0.78
CA SER A 675 1.55 -20.80 2.24
C SER A 675 2.45 -19.66 2.65
N ASN A 676 2.10 -19.02 3.76
CA ASN A 676 2.95 -18.09 4.52
C ASN A 676 3.07 -18.64 5.95
N GLN A 677 4.29 -18.82 6.41
CA GLN A 677 4.54 -19.22 7.79
C GLN A 677 5.59 -18.32 8.41
N GLY A 678 5.41 -18.00 9.70
CA GLY A 678 6.32 -17.07 10.32
C GLY A 678 6.23 -16.97 11.82
N LEU A 679 7.10 -16.14 12.33
CA LEU A 679 7.24 -15.78 13.74
C LEU A 679 7.12 -14.29 13.90
N GLU A 680 6.35 -13.83 14.88
CA GLU A 680 6.25 -12.45 15.29
C GLU A 680 6.66 -12.30 16.75
N LEU A 681 7.37 -11.22 17.05
CA LEU A 681 7.75 -10.81 18.40
C LEU A 681 7.30 -9.39 18.63
N ASN A 682 6.53 -9.15 19.67
CA ASN A 682 6.20 -7.82 20.18
C ASN A 682 6.71 -7.71 21.61
N LEU A 683 7.46 -6.66 21.91
CA LEU A 683 7.99 -6.33 23.23
C LEU A 683 7.66 -4.88 23.57
N SER A 684 6.99 -4.66 24.70
CA SER A 684 6.77 -3.33 25.27
C SER A 684 7.32 -3.31 26.69
N ALA A 685 8.15 -2.32 27.02
CA ALA A 685 8.79 -2.21 28.31
C ALA A 685 8.78 -0.78 28.83
N SER A 686 8.22 -0.55 30.02
CA SER A 686 8.40 0.69 30.80
C SER A 686 9.64 0.53 31.67
N ILE A 687 10.82 0.87 31.11
CA ILE A 687 12.13 0.66 31.75
C ILE A 687 12.24 1.53 33.01
N LEU A 688 11.87 2.80 32.92
CA LEU A 688 11.85 3.76 34.02
C LEU A 688 10.41 4.26 34.22
N LYS A 689 9.68 3.74 35.19
CA LYS A 689 8.26 4.04 35.43
C LYS A 689 8.00 5.03 36.57
N ASN A 690 8.65 4.81 37.71
CA ASN A 690 8.43 5.55 38.97
C ASN A 690 9.55 6.56 39.28
N THR A 691 10.26 7.00 38.26
CA THR A 691 11.35 7.99 38.35
C THR A 691 10.92 9.29 37.67
N PRO A 692 11.56 10.42 37.97
CA PRO A 692 11.30 11.69 37.28
C PRO A 692 11.48 11.60 35.77
N LEU A 693 12.46 10.80 35.30
CA LEU A 693 12.63 10.42 33.93
C LEU A 693 11.82 9.14 33.66
N LYS A 694 10.87 9.18 32.76
CA LYS A 694 10.15 8.01 32.24
C LYS A 694 10.80 7.54 30.95
N TRP A 695 10.94 6.21 30.77
CA TRP A 695 11.45 5.62 29.56
C TRP A 695 10.61 4.41 29.19
N ASP A 696 9.94 4.52 28.05
CA ASP A 696 9.15 3.45 27.44
C ASP A 696 9.83 3.02 26.14
N LEU A 697 9.91 1.71 25.93
CA LEU A 697 10.51 1.06 24.77
C LEU A 697 9.51 0.11 24.16
N SER A 698 9.34 0.17 22.85
CA SER A 698 8.59 -0.82 22.06
C SER A 698 9.48 -1.36 20.97
N PHE A 699 9.56 -2.68 20.88
CA PHE A 699 10.28 -3.40 19.84
C PHE A 699 9.35 -4.40 19.19
N ASN A 700 9.37 -4.48 17.88
CA ASN A 700 8.67 -5.51 17.13
C ASN A 700 9.58 -6.08 16.04
N ALA A 701 9.42 -7.37 15.77
CA ALA A 701 10.13 -8.06 14.70
C ALA A 701 9.25 -9.17 14.13
N SER A 702 9.39 -9.43 12.86
CA SER A 702 8.70 -10.52 12.18
C SER A 702 9.61 -11.22 11.18
N TYR A 703 9.40 -12.50 11.05
CA TYR A 703 9.95 -13.35 10.00
C TYR A 703 8.80 -13.99 9.24
N ASN A 704 8.84 -13.96 7.91
CA ASN A 704 7.86 -14.64 7.05
C ASN A 704 8.58 -15.44 5.97
N LYS A 705 8.09 -16.65 5.71
CA LYS A 705 8.50 -17.50 4.60
C LYS A 705 7.29 -17.81 3.74
N ASN A 706 7.33 -17.35 2.50
CA ASN A 706 6.34 -17.63 1.47
C ASN A 706 6.72 -18.88 0.67
N LYS A 707 5.72 -19.65 0.22
CA LYS A 707 5.95 -20.84 -0.61
C LYS A 707 4.72 -21.16 -1.46
N LEU A 708 4.93 -21.42 -2.74
CA LEU A 708 3.94 -22.02 -3.63
C LEU A 708 3.81 -23.52 -3.32
N GLU A 709 2.65 -23.95 -2.88
CA GLU A 709 2.40 -25.34 -2.48
C GLU A 709 1.82 -26.17 -3.60
N LYS A 710 0.98 -25.56 -4.46
CA LYS A 710 0.29 -26.26 -5.53
C LYS A 710 -0.05 -25.30 -6.67
N LEU A 711 -0.03 -25.81 -7.90
CA LEU A 711 -0.62 -25.19 -9.09
C LEU A 711 -1.85 -26.00 -9.56
N PRO A 712 -2.80 -25.38 -10.26
CA PRO A 712 -3.93 -26.10 -10.85
C PRO A 712 -3.46 -27.25 -11.75
N GLU A 713 -4.32 -28.23 -11.90
CA GLU A 713 -4.07 -29.43 -12.75
C GLU A 713 -2.79 -30.20 -12.41
N ASN A 714 -2.30 -30.08 -11.14
CA ASN A 714 -1.06 -30.71 -10.65
C ASN A 714 0.19 -30.32 -11.45
N GLN A 715 0.17 -29.19 -12.14
CA GLN A 715 1.37 -28.66 -12.78
C GLN A 715 2.46 -28.36 -11.73
N LYS A 716 3.72 -28.48 -12.16
CA LYS A 716 4.87 -28.16 -11.30
C LYS A 716 5.36 -26.72 -11.48
N THR A 717 5.16 -26.20 -12.68
CA THR A 717 5.60 -24.87 -13.08
C THR A 717 4.56 -24.23 -14.00
N THR A 718 4.46 -22.91 -13.97
CA THR A 718 3.78 -22.10 -14.98
C THR A 718 4.55 -20.82 -15.22
N VAL A 719 4.50 -20.29 -16.42
CA VAL A 719 5.12 -19.02 -16.81
C VAL A 719 4.01 -18.05 -17.18
N ILE A 720 4.05 -16.86 -16.62
CA ILE A 720 3.08 -15.78 -16.85
C ILE A 720 3.87 -14.51 -17.16
N GLY A 721 3.93 -14.12 -18.44
CA GLY A 721 4.83 -13.07 -18.88
C GLY A 721 6.28 -13.41 -18.51
N ASP A 722 6.98 -12.49 -17.85
CA ASP A 722 8.39 -12.65 -17.45
C ASP A 722 8.56 -13.36 -16.08
N HIS A 723 7.48 -13.90 -15.52
CA HIS A 723 7.49 -14.52 -14.20
C HIS A 723 7.26 -16.03 -14.30
N LYS A 724 8.05 -16.78 -13.55
CA LYS A 724 7.90 -18.23 -13.39
C LYS A 724 7.43 -18.57 -12.00
N LEU A 725 6.33 -19.29 -11.90
CA LEU A 725 5.86 -19.91 -10.66
C LEU A 725 6.28 -21.38 -10.65
N GLN A 726 6.90 -21.82 -9.57
CA GLN A 726 7.34 -23.20 -9.39
C GLN A 726 6.95 -23.70 -8.01
N VAL A 727 6.29 -24.86 -7.95
CA VAL A 727 5.92 -25.52 -6.69
C VAL A 727 7.16 -25.75 -5.84
N GLY A 728 7.08 -25.34 -4.58
CA GLY A 728 8.19 -25.40 -3.63
C GLY A 728 9.00 -24.10 -3.49
N GLN A 729 8.92 -23.18 -4.44
CA GLN A 729 9.59 -21.88 -4.43
C GLN A 729 8.68 -20.78 -3.89
N SER A 730 9.26 -19.62 -3.58
CA SER A 730 8.50 -18.41 -3.25
C SER A 730 7.84 -17.82 -4.49
N VAL A 731 6.66 -17.21 -4.33
CA VAL A 731 5.93 -16.59 -5.44
C VAL A 731 6.53 -15.25 -5.89
N ASP A 732 7.43 -14.67 -5.10
CA ASP A 732 8.14 -13.41 -5.34
C ASP A 732 9.62 -13.61 -5.72
N ALA A 733 10.01 -14.83 -6.10
CA ALA A 733 11.37 -15.13 -6.53
C ALA A 733 11.63 -14.59 -7.95
N PHE A 734 12.83 -14.10 -8.18
CA PHE A 734 13.30 -13.63 -9.49
C PHE A 734 13.69 -14.81 -10.36
N TRP A 735 13.29 -14.76 -11.62
CA TRP A 735 13.60 -15.79 -12.62
C TRP A 735 14.67 -15.29 -13.58
N VAL A 736 15.93 -15.72 -13.36
CA VAL A 736 17.11 -15.10 -13.97
C VAL A 736 18.16 -16.11 -14.38
N TYR A 737 18.98 -15.78 -15.41
CA TYR A 737 20.20 -16.50 -15.73
C TYR A 737 21.25 -16.29 -14.64
N GLN A 738 21.98 -17.34 -14.32
CA GLN A 738 23.14 -17.25 -13.44
C GLN A 738 24.36 -16.81 -14.23
N ASN A 739 24.92 -15.65 -13.90
CA ASN A 739 26.09 -15.08 -14.53
C ASN A 739 27.34 -15.41 -13.70
N LYS A 740 28.36 -16.02 -14.33
CA LYS A 740 29.62 -16.42 -13.68
C LYS A 740 30.81 -15.56 -14.09
N GLY A 741 30.61 -14.55 -14.95
CA GLY A 741 31.66 -13.67 -15.40
C GLY A 741 31.66 -13.45 -16.93
N ILE A 742 32.83 -13.39 -17.51
CA ILE A 742 33.04 -13.07 -18.92
C ILE A 742 33.94 -14.11 -19.57
N TYR A 743 33.65 -14.51 -20.81
CA TYR A 743 34.58 -15.26 -21.66
C TYR A 743 35.71 -14.34 -22.11
N THR A 744 36.96 -14.63 -21.70
CA THR A 744 38.10 -13.80 -22.06
C THR A 744 38.65 -14.14 -23.44
N ASN A 745 38.40 -15.37 -23.88
CA ASN A 745 38.77 -15.83 -25.24
C ASN A 745 37.75 -16.89 -25.74
N ASP A 746 37.71 -17.06 -27.04
CA ASP A 746 36.74 -17.98 -27.69
C ASP A 746 36.97 -19.46 -27.30
N SER A 747 38.17 -19.85 -26.86
CA SER A 747 38.45 -21.22 -26.44
C SER A 747 37.86 -21.57 -25.05
N GLU A 748 37.41 -20.60 -24.28
CA GLU A 748 36.70 -20.81 -23.02
C GLU A 748 35.20 -21.14 -23.20
N VAL A 749 34.66 -20.85 -24.41
CA VAL A 749 33.24 -21.16 -24.72
C VAL A 749 33.07 -22.67 -24.81
N PRO A 750 32.13 -23.26 -24.03
CA PRO A 750 31.86 -24.68 -24.11
C PRO A 750 31.50 -25.15 -25.54
N VAL A 751 31.99 -26.30 -25.95
CA VAL A 751 31.70 -26.90 -27.25
C VAL A 751 31.13 -28.30 -27.04
N MET A 752 29.95 -28.56 -27.56
CA MET A 752 29.32 -29.89 -27.57
C MET A 752 29.03 -30.32 -29.00
N ASN A 753 29.46 -31.52 -29.36
CA ASN A 753 29.28 -32.08 -30.71
C ASN A 753 29.77 -31.14 -31.85
N GLY A 754 30.90 -30.46 -31.59
CA GLY A 754 31.50 -29.51 -32.55
C GLY A 754 30.78 -28.17 -32.74
N LYS A 755 29.75 -27.90 -31.90
CA LYS A 755 29.03 -26.63 -31.86
C LYS A 755 29.33 -25.89 -30.57
N PRO A 756 29.67 -24.58 -30.64
CA PRO A 756 29.83 -23.78 -29.41
C PRO A 756 28.49 -23.56 -28.71
N LEU A 757 28.55 -23.28 -27.39
CA LEU A 757 27.39 -22.83 -26.62
C LEU A 757 26.77 -21.61 -27.29
N ASN A 758 25.47 -21.57 -27.35
CA ASN A 758 24.73 -20.53 -28.06
C ASN A 758 23.47 -20.10 -27.36
N VAL A 759 22.97 -18.91 -27.71
CA VAL A 759 21.64 -18.42 -27.34
C VAL A 759 20.82 -18.17 -28.59
N ASN A 760 19.68 -18.84 -28.74
CA ASN A 760 18.84 -18.74 -29.95
C ASN A 760 19.61 -18.93 -31.29
N GLY A 761 20.59 -19.82 -31.27
CA GLY A 761 21.43 -20.08 -32.44
C GLY A 761 22.63 -19.13 -32.67
N VAL A 762 22.76 -18.10 -31.84
CA VAL A 762 23.89 -17.17 -31.84
C VAL A 762 24.97 -17.72 -30.89
N PRO A 763 26.17 -18.07 -31.39
CA PRO A 763 27.25 -18.62 -30.56
C PRO A 763 27.88 -17.54 -29.67
N PHE A 764 28.23 -17.92 -28.44
CA PHE A 764 29.02 -17.09 -27.54
C PHE A 764 30.45 -16.91 -28.09
N LYS A 765 31.06 -15.78 -27.69
CA LYS A 765 32.42 -15.39 -28.10
C LYS A 765 33.11 -14.71 -26.92
N ALA A 766 34.40 -14.44 -27.08
CA ALA A 766 35.13 -13.58 -26.17
C ALA A 766 34.43 -12.22 -26.00
N GLY A 767 34.30 -11.76 -24.74
CA GLY A 767 33.55 -10.55 -24.41
C GLY A 767 32.08 -10.78 -24.06
N ASP A 768 31.57 -12.00 -24.21
CA ASP A 768 30.21 -12.37 -23.82
C ASP A 768 30.12 -12.88 -22.37
N PRO A 769 28.93 -12.82 -21.73
CA PRO A 769 28.76 -13.34 -20.39
C PRO A 769 28.81 -14.87 -20.32
N VAL A 770 29.31 -15.39 -19.22
CA VAL A 770 29.31 -16.82 -18.89
C VAL A 770 27.99 -17.14 -18.16
N TRP A 771 26.94 -17.42 -18.93
CA TRP A 771 25.69 -17.92 -18.37
C TRP A 771 25.74 -19.43 -18.17
N THR A 772 25.09 -19.89 -17.08
CA THR A 772 25.04 -21.31 -16.75
C THR A 772 24.03 -22.03 -17.64
N ASP A 773 24.48 -23.02 -18.38
CA ASP A 773 23.64 -24.01 -19.05
C ASP A 773 23.19 -25.03 -17.97
N VAL A 774 21.96 -24.89 -17.48
CA VAL A 774 21.43 -25.63 -16.32
C VAL A 774 20.96 -27.02 -16.75
N ASP A 775 20.40 -27.17 -17.92
CA ASP A 775 19.90 -28.46 -18.43
C ASP A 775 20.96 -29.23 -19.26
N GLY A 776 22.12 -28.61 -19.53
CA GLY A 776 23.28 -29.23 -20.19
C GLY A 776 23.07 -29.51 -21.69
N ASN A 777 22.14 -28.76 -22.32
CA ASN A 777 21.81 -29.00 -23.75
C ASN A 777 22.66 -28.17 -24.72
N ASN A 778 23.64 -27.42 -24.23
CA ASN A 778 24.52 -26.52 -24.99
C ASN A 778 23.80 -25.37 -25.71
N GLN A 779 22.63 -24.97 -25.16
CA GLN A 779 21.86 -23.85 -25.64
C GLN A 779 21.28 -23.08 -24.44
N ILE A 780 21.58 -21.81 -24.35
CA ILE A 780 20.99 -20.93 -23.31
C ILE A 780 19.61 -20.48 -23.75
N ASN A 781 18.63 -20.83 -22.94
CA ASN A 781 17.21 -20.51 -23.14
C ASN A 781 16.49 -20.37 -21.79
N ASP A 782 15.18 -20.19 -21.79
CA ASP A 782 14.39 -20.00 -20.56
C ASP A 782 14.46 -21.16 -19.54
N ASN A 783 14.86 -22.37 -19.97
CA ASN A 783 15.08 -23.49 -19.04
C ASN A 783 16.32 -23.31 -18.15
N ASP A 784 17.26 -22.45 -18.59
CA ASP A 784 18.48 -22.15 -17.85
C ASP A 784 18.32 -21.02 -16.85
N ARG A 785 17.16 -20.37 -16.84
CA ARG A 785 16.83 -19.38 -15.83
C ARG A 785 16.42 -20.06 -14.54
N VAL A 786 16.98 -19.64 -13.42
CA VAL A 786 16.72 -20.17 -12.10
C VAL A 786 15.92 -19.18 -11.25
N LEU A 787 15.13 -19.70 -10.32
CA LEU A 787 14.43 -18.88 -9.33
C LEU A 787 15.35 -18.58 -8.14
N THR A 788 15.55 -17.31 -7.84
CA THR A 788 16.43 -16.87 -6.76
C THR A 788 15.97 -15.57 -6.12
N GLY A 789 16.40 -15.29 -4.88
CA GLY A 789 16.06 -14.07 -4.15
C GLY A 789 14.59 -13.98 -3.75
N HIS A 790 14.23 -12.85 -3.16
CA HIS A 790 12.88 -12.50 -2.71
C HIS A 790 12.65 -11.02 -2.91
N ALA A 791 11.55 -10.63 -3.54
CA ALA A 791 11.18 -9.21 -3.69
C ALA A 791 10.70 -8.61 -2.36
N ILE A 792 10.04 -9.40 -1.53
CA ILE A 792 9.50 -8.98 -0.23
C ILE A 792 10.48 -9.36 0.90
N PRO A 793 10.81 -8.43 1.82
CA PRO A 793 11.74 -8.72 2.90
C PRO A 793 11.22 -9.82 3.84
N PRO A 794 11.99 -10.90 4.05
CA PRO A 794 11.61 -11.94 5.01
C PRO A 794 11.67 -11.48 6.46
N TYR A 795 12.52 -10.51 6.78
CA TYR A 795 12.65 -9.95 8.13
C TYR A 795 12.28 -8.48 8.11
N THR A 796 11.31 -8.10 8.94
CA THR A 796 10.91 -6.69 9.12
C THR A 796 10.65 -6.40 10.59
N GLY A 797 10.78 -5.13 10.97
CA GLY A 797 10.45 -4.72 12.33
C GLY A 797 10.80 -3.28 12.62
N GLY A 798 10.64 -2.91 13.88
CA GLY A 798 10.93 -1.55 14.32
C GLY A 798 11.21 -1.45 15.81
N LEU A 799 11.81 -0.33 16.16
CA LEU A 799 12.15 0.03 17.54
C LEU A 799 11.69 1.46 17.81
N THR A 800 10.83 1.62 18.78
CA THR A 800 10.37 2.93 19.25
C THR A 800 10.84 3.17 20.66
N ASN A 801 11.48 4.31 20.90
CA ASN A 801 11.85 4.79 22.23
C ASN A 801 11.13 6.09 22.54
N GLN A 802 10.64 6.22 23.79
CA GLN A 802 9.98 7.41 24.31
C GLN A 802 10.55 7.74 25.68
N PHE A 803 10.97 8.98 25.83
CA PHE A 803 11.48 9.53 27.08
C PHE A 803 10.63 10.72 27.48
N ALA A 804 10.31 10.85 28.76
CA ALA A 804 9.60 12.02 29.28
C ALA A 804 10.22 12.48 30.60
N TYR A 805 10.48 13.80 30.72
CA TYR A 805 11.08 14.42 31.88
C TYR A 805 10.55 15.84 32.11
N LYS A 806 9.87 16.12 33.23
CA LYS A 806 9.40 17.44 33.62
C LYS A 806 8.71 18.26 32.49
N GLY A 807 7.80 17.63 31.74
CA GLY A 807 7.10 18.28 30.66
C GLY A 807 7.79 18.20 29.29
N PHE A 808 9.08 17.88 29.25
CA PHE A 808 9.76 17.52 28.01
C PHE A 808 9.48 16.07 27.64
N ASP A 809 9.33 15.80 26.36
CA ASP A 809 9.32 14.46 25.79
C ASP A 809 10.24 14.39 24.58
N PHE A 810 10.89 13.23 24.46
CA PHE A 810 11.74 12.89 23.34
C PHE A 810 11.37 11.50 22.83
N SER A 811 11.24 11.33 21.51
CA SER A 811 10.95 10.02 20.95
C SER A 811 11.62 9.83 19.61
N PHE A 812 11.94 8.58 19.28
CA PHE A 812 12.40 8.21 17.94
C PHE A 812 11.89 6.81 17.56
N ASN A 813 11.72 6.62 16.24
CA ASN A 813 11.29 5.36 15.65
C ASN A 813 12.28 4.92 14.56
N LEU A 814 12.74 3.68 14.67
CA LEU A 814 13.56 2.99 13.68
C LEU A 814 12.73 1.91 12.98
N PHE A 815 12.96 1.76 11.70
CA PHE A 815 12.39 0.68 10.88
C PHE A 815 13.50 -0.07 10.17
N PHE A 816 13.41 -1.40 10.11
CA PHE A 816 14.32 -2.23 9.34
C PHE A 816 13.58 -3.23 8.44
N ALA A 817 14.18 -3.52 7.28
CA ALA A 817 13.77 -4.55 6.34
C ALA A 817 15.04 -5.24 5.82
N LEU A 818 15.13 -6.56 6.01
CA LEU A 818 16.37 -7.28 5.78
C LEU A 818 16.15 -8.53 4.92
N GLY A 819 17.16 -8.85 4.09
CA GLY A 819 17.31 -10.14 3.44
C GLY A 819 16.47 -10.34 2.17
N HIS A 820 15.97 -9.25 1.56
CA HIS A 820 15.34 -9.29 0.25
C HIS A 820 16.31 -8.95 -0.87
N SER A 821 15.84 -8.91 -2.09
CA SER A 821 16.63 -8.60 -3.28
C SER A 821 15.91 -7.53 -4.11
N ALA A 822 16.69 -6.81 -4.89
CA ALA A 822 16.18 -5.85 -5.86
C ALA A 822 16.88 -6.02 -7.20
N LEU A 823 16.14 -6.04 -8.28
CA LEU A 823 16.65 -6.03 -9.64
C LEU A 823 16.88 -4.57 -10.06
N ASN A 824 18.14 -4.18 -10.19
CA ASN A 824 18.54 -2.81 -10.52
C ASN A 824 18.42 -2.56 -12.03
N MET A 825 17.23 -2.29 -12.50
CA MET A 825 16.92 -2.04 -13.91
C MET A 825 17.54 -0.73 -14.42
N ARG A 826 17.79 0.23 -13.52
CA ARG A 826 18.44 1.48 -13.90
C ARG A 826 19.87 1.24 -14.36
N ASP A 827 20.65 0.47 -13.62
CA ASP A 827 22.01 0.14 -14.01
C ASP A 827 22.02 -0.81 -15.21
N GLN A 828 21.10 -1.76 -15.27
CA GLN A 828 20.90 -2.62 -16.43
C GLN A 828 20.75 -1.79 -17.73
N GLN A 829 19.81 -0.85 -17.75
CA GLN A 829 19.57 -0.01 -18.94
C GLN A 829 20.79 0.84 -19.28
N ARG A 830 21.51 1.34 -18.28
CA ARG A 830 22.71 2.12 -18.49
C ARG A 830 23.83 1.32 -19.21
N TYR A 831 24.03 0.06 -18.81
CA TYR A 831 25.03 -0.81 -19.41
C TYR A 831 24.57 -1.37 -20.77
N ASP A 832 23.27 -1.52 -20.98
CA ASP A 832 22.66 -2.01 -22.24
C ASP A 832 22.44 -0.88 -23.27
N PHE A 833 23.25 0.17 -23.20
CA PHE A 833 23.12 1.37 -24.04
C PHE A 833 23.14 1.05 -25.55
N ALA A 834 23.90 0.04 -26.01
CA ALA A 834 23.98 -0.31 -27.41
C ALA A 834 22.68 -0.89 -27.96
N THR A 835 21.96 -1.70 -27.16
CA THR A 835 20.63 -2.20 -27.52
C THR A 835 19.62 -1.06 -27.51
N LEU A 836 19.69 -0.18 -26.52
CA LEU A 836 18.78 0.95 -26.38
C LEU A 836 18.97 2.01 -27.47
N ASP A 837 20.17 2.28 -27.92
CA ASP A 837 20.45 3.23 -29.02
C ASP A 837 19.80 2.80 -30.34
N ASN A 838 19.53 1.51 -30.52
CA ASN A 838 18.84 0.99 -31.69
C ASN A 838 17.33 1.20 -31.67
N ILE A 839 16.77 1.61 -30.53
CA ILE A 839 15.32 1.88 -30.36
C ILE A 839 15.09 3.39 -30.46
N GLN A 840 14.87 3.88 -31.68
CA GLN A 840 14.77 5.32 -31.98
C GLN A 840 13.70 6.09 -31.19
N SER A 841 12.59 5.46 -30.85
CA SER A 841 11.41 6.14 -30.26
C SER A 841 11.54 6.56 -28.79
N LEU A 842 12.65 6.23 -28.12
CA LEU A 842 12.83 6.51 -26.70
C LEU A 842 14.12 7.28 -26.37
N GLN A 843 14.83 7.79 -27.38
CA GLN A 843 16.16 8.37 -27.16
C GLN A 843 16.18 9.55 -26.17
N SER A 844 15.26 10.47 -26.29
CA SER A 844 15.23 11.67 -25.40
C SER A 844 14.92 11.34 -23.94
N VAL A 845 14.04 10.39 -23.69
CA VAL A 845 13.70 9.93 -22.31
C VAL A 845 14.85 9.17 -21.68
N LYS A 846 15.57 8.39 -22.47
CA LYS A 846 16.77 7.65 -22.04
C LYS A 846 17.88 8.58 -21.57
N GLU A 847 18.05 9.69 -22.21
CA GLU A 847 19.15 10.62 -21.95
C GLU A 847 19.04 11.25 -20.58
N ILE A 848 17.86 11.69 -20.16
CA ILE A 848 17.65 12.21 -18.79
C ILE A 848 17.96 11.13 -17.76
N PHE A 849 17.56 9.93 -18.05
CA PHE A 849 17.75 8.80 -17.17
C PHE A 849 19.22 8.44 -16.98
N PHE A 850 20.01 8.43 -18.06
CA PHE A 850 21.46 8.17 -18.00
C PHE A 850 22.25 9.25 -17.28
N TRP A 851 21.73 10.46 -17.24
CA TRP A 851 22.36 11.57 -16.57
C TRP A 851 22.18 11.57 -15.05
N GLN A 852 21.29 10.74 -14.53
CA GLN A 852 21.07 10.58 -13.09
C GLN A 852 22.04 9.54 -12.52
N ASN A 853 22.92 9.97 -11.64
CA ASN A 853 23.78 9.15 -10.79
C ASN A 853 24.92 8.35 -11.47
N THR A 854 26.10 8.53 -10.94
CA THR A 854 27.35 8.19 -11.59
C THR A 854 28.31 7.37 -10.75
N ASN A 855 27.95 7.00 -9.56
CA ASN A 855 28.89 6.47 -8.57
C ASN A 855 29.36 5.02 -8.83
N GLN A 856 28.89 4.37 -9.92
CA GLN A 856 29.10 2.93 -10.11
C GLN A 856 29.73 2.58 -11.45
N ARG A 857 30.75 3.33 -11.83
CA ARG A 857 31.46 3.16 -13.10
C ARG A 857 32.07 1.78 -13.29
N ASP A 858 32.41 1.09 -12.21
CA ASP A 858 33.27 -0.08 -12.22
C ASP A 858 32.65 -1.33 -11.60
N ASN A 859 31.34 -1.32 -11.32
CA ASN A 859 30.69 -2.37 -10.57
C ASN A 859 30.37 -3.62 -11.38
N TYR A 860 30.32 -3.52 -12.70
CA TYR A 860 29.93 -4.61 -13.58
C TYR A 860 31.01 -4.91 -14.61
N PRO A 861 31.11 -6.17 -15.08
CA PRO A 861 32.03 -6.53 -16.13
C PRO A 861 31.77 -5.74 -17.42
N ILE A 862 32.82 -5.41 -18.14
CA ILE A 862 32.75 -4.78 -19.46
C ILE A 862 32.58 -5.87 -20.51
N TYR A 863 31.33 -6.20 -20.81
CA TYR A 863 31.00 -7.08 -21.93
C TYR A 863 31.08 -6.33 -23.27
N ASN A 864 31.15 -7.07 -24.38
CA ASN A 864 31.00 -6.48 -25.68
C ASN A 864 29.59 -5.93 -25.88
N PRO A 865 29.37 -4.61 -25.90
CA PRO A 865 28.04 -4.03 -25.94
C PRO A 865 27.31 -4.24 -27.27
N GLN A 866 28.04 -4.63 -28.32
CA GLN A 866 27.50 -4.90 -29.66
C GLN A 866 27.36 -6.39 -29.95
N SER A 867 27.51 -7.24 -28.95
CA SER A 867 27.32 -8.67 -29.09
C SER A 867 25.85 -9.01 -29.34
N SER A 868 25.63 -9.90 -30.32
CA SER A 868 24.27 -10.37 -30.64
C SER A 868 23.64 -11.24 -29.55
N VAL A 869 24.36 -11.60 -28.49
CA VAL A 869 23.79 -12.31 -27.33
C VAL A 869 23.10 -11.36 -26.33
N HIS A 870 23.22 -10.03 -26.53
CA HIS A 870 22.69 -9.00 -25.61
C HIS A 870 23.17 -9.20 -24.17
N PRO A 871 24.47 -8.95 -23.89
CA PRO A 871 25.13 -9.33 -22.65
C PRO A 871 24.59 -8.64 -21.39
N TYR A 872 23.95 -7.51 -21.54
CA TYR A 872 23.35 -6.73 -20.45
C TYR A 872 21.82 -6.86 -20.36
N ARG A 873 21.27 -7.96 -20.86
CA ARG A 873 19.84 -8.22 -20.75
C ARG A 873 19.37 -8.26 -19.28
N ALA A 874 18.10 -7.91 -19.06
CA ALA A 874 17.54 -7.76 -17.71
C ALA A 874 17.41 -9.09 -16.94
N GLU A 875 17.22 -10.19 -17.65
CA GLU A 875 16.86 -11.50 -17.09
C GLU A 875 18.08 -12.26 -16.55
N GLN A 876 18.99 -11.58 -15.84
CA GLN A 876 20.17 -12.21 -15.23
C GLN A 876 20.44 -11.67 -13.81
N ASP A 877 21.14 -12.46 -13.02
CA ASP A 877 21.47 -12.12 -11.63
C ASP A 877 22.59 -11.06 -11.50
N LEU A 878 23.21 -10.65 -12.60
CA LEU A 878 24.21 -9.59 -12.65
C LEU A 878 23.71 -8.29 -11.97
N PHE A 879 22.45 -7.95 -12.20
CA PHE A 879 21.80 -6.74 -11.66
C PHE A 879 20.92 -7.02 -10.43
N LEU A 880 20.93 -8.26 -9.93
CA LEU A 880 20.15 -8.65 -8.75
C LEU A 880 20.98 -8.38 -7.49
N GLU A 881 20.64 -7.32 -6.78
CA GLU A 881 21.32 -6.91 -5.55
C GLU A 881 20.61 -7.45 -4.32
N LYS A 882 21.40 -7.88 -3.31
CA LYS A 882 20.86 -8.14 -1.96
C LYS A 882 20.53 -6.82 -1.30
N LEU A 883 19.34 -6.72 -0.72
CA LEU A 883 18.84 -5.50 -0.13
C LEU A 883 18.54 -5.70 1.36
N SER A 884 19.12 -4.84 2.17
CA SER A 884 18.85 -4.72 3.61
C SER A 884 19.02 -3.28 4.03
N TYR A 885 18.11 -2.76 4.85
CA TYR A 885 18.20 -1.38 5.28
C TYR A 885 17.61 -1.12 6.66
N LEU A 886 18.09 -0.05 7.29
CA LEU A 886 17.63 0.52 8.55
C LEU A 886 17.37 2.01 8.35
N LYS A 887 16.18 2.49 8.72
CA LYS A 887 15.81 3.91 8.63
C LYS A 887 15.42 4.51 9.97
N LEU A 888 15.88 5.73 10.24
CA LEU A 888 15.33 6.61 11.25
C LEU A 888 14.09 7.30 10.66
N ARG A 889 12.92 6.71 10.94
CA ARG A 889 11.66 7.16 10.37
C ARG A 889 11.20 8.49 10.95
N ASN A 890 11.35 8.64 12.28
CA ASN A 890 10.83 9.80 12.98
C ASN A 890 11.66 10.06 14.24
N ILE A 891 11.90 11.34 14.52
CA ILE A 891 12.46 11.83 15.78
C ILE A 891 11.67 13.05 16.21
N THR A 892 11.22 13.10 17.46
CA THR A 892 10.41 14.20 17.98
C THR A 892 10.93 14.66 19.32
N VAL A 893 11.04 15.96 19.50
CA VAL A 893 11.25 16.64 20.79
C VAL A 893 10.02 17.48 21.08
N GLY A 894 9.42 17.33 22.24
CA GLY A 894 8.24 18.07 22.65
C GLY A 894 8.34 18.68 24.04
N TYR A 895 7.52 19.69 24.29
CA TYR A 895 7.39 20.33 25.60
C TYR A 895 5.95 20.72 25.88
N THR A 896 5.42 20.24 26.99
CA THR A 896 4.11 20.62 27.51
C THR A 896 4.27 21.75 28.53
N LEU A 897 3.80 22.94 28.18
CA LEU A 897 3.80 24.09 29.10
C LEU A 897 2.77 23.88 30.21
N PRO A 898 3.19 23.89 31.49
CA PRO A 898 2.25 23.80 32.58
C PRO A 898 1.52 25.14 32.75
N ILE A 899 0.23 25.20 32.39
CA ILE A 899 -0.59 26.39 32.50
C ILE A 899 -1.37 26.32 33.82
N LYS A 900 -1.20 27.29 34.71
CA LYS A 900 -2.06 27.45 35.89
C LYS A 900 -3.40 28.02 35.45
N LYS A 901 -4.50 27.35 35.82
CA LYS A 901 -5.87 27.81 35.49
C LYS A 901 -6.13 29.20 36.03
N VAL A 902 -6.30 30.19 35.18
CA VAL A 902 -6.76 31.53 35.50
C VAL A 902 -7.78 31.96 34.44
N GLY A 903 -9.05 31.52 34.60
CA GLY A 903 -10.14 31.93 33.70
C GLY A 903 -10.59 30.88 32.67
N SER A 904 -11.81 31.05 32.10
CA SER A 904 -12.46 30.10 31.18
C SER A 904 -11.88 30.09 29.77
N ASN A 905 -11.22 31.16 29.35
CA ASN A 905 -10.71 31.32 27.97
C ASN A 905 -9.22 30.98 27.82
N ILE A 906 -8.58 30.46 28.88
CA ILE A 906 -7.18 30.09 28.87
C ILE A 906 -7.07 28.59 28.53
N PRO A 907 -6.19 28.17 27.58
CA PRO A 907 -6.03 26.77 27.28
C PRO A 907 -5.65 25.96 28.53
N LYS A 908 -6.23 24.77 28.67
CA LYS A 908 -5.87 23.81 29.73
C LYS A 908 -4.46 23.27 29.57
N SER A 909 -3.99 23.15 28.32
CA SER A 909 -2.63 22.76 28.01
C SER A 909 -2.16 23.35 26.70
N LEU A 910 -0.87 23.67 26.62
CA LEU A 910 -0.18 24.09 25.41
C LEU A 910 1.02 23.15 25.23
N TYR A 911 1.11 22.54 24.06
CA TYR A 911 2.16 21.60 23.72
C TYR A 911 2.87 22.06 22.46
N PHE A 912 4.20 22.17 22.54
CA PHE A 912 5.10 22.49 21.44
C PHE A 912 5.86 21.24 21.05
N TYR A 913 6.13 21.04 19.77
CA TYR A 913 6.99 19.95 19.33
C TYR A 913 7.73 20.28 18.04
N LEU A 914 8.92 19.70 17.91
CA LEU A 914 9.75 19.67 16.70
C LEU A 914 9.88 18.22 16.27
N THR A 915 9.59 17.93 15.02
CA THR A 915 9.66 16.58 14.45
C THR A 915 10.50 16.58 13.18
N GLY A 916 11.43 15.63 13.09
CA GLY A 916 12.13 15.29 11.86
C GLY A 916 11.68 13.93 11.34
N SER A 917 11.48 13.79 10.04
CA SER A 917 11.07 12.55 9.39
C SER A 917 12.04 12.14 8.28
N ASN A 918 12.28 10.83 8.13
CA ASN A 918 13.14 10.21 7.12
C ASN A 918 14.59 10.75 7.12
N LEU A 919 15.13 11.13 8.30
CA LEU A 919 16.41 11.85 8.38
C LEU A 919 17.63 11.01 7.97
N LEU A 920 17.63 9.72 8.33
CA LEU A 920 18.76 8.83 8.09
C LEU A 920 18.30 7.49 7.50
N SER A 921 19.05 7.00 6.52
CA SER A 921 18.87 5.68 5.91
C SER A 921 20.24 5.02 5.78
N PHE A 922 20.35 3.79 6.27
CA PHE A 922 21.53 2.94 6.14
C PHE A 922 21.13 1.72 5.31
N SER A 923 21.77 1.51 4.17
CA SER A 923 21.45 0.45 3.22
C SER A 923 22.71 -0.07 2.55
N ASN A 924 22.69 -1.32 2.14
CA ASN A 924 23.66 -1.91 1.24
C ASN A 924 23.27 -1.80 -0.25
N PHE A 925 22.13 -1.18 -0.56
CA PHE A 925 21.67 -0.97 -1.92
C PHE A 925 22.51 0.09 -2.63
N SER A 926 22.99 -0.24 -3.81
CA SER A 926 23.91 0.60 -4.55
C SER A 926 23.24 1.80 -5.22
N ALA A 927 21.96 1.68 -5.57
CA ALA A 927 21.26 2.62 -6.43
C ALA A 927 20.59 3.79 -5.70
N GLY A 928 20.73 3.91 -4.36
CA GLY A 928 20.19 5.04 -3.61
C GLY A 928 19.20 4.64 -2.51
N ASP A 929 18.00 5.25 -2.46
CA ASP A 929 17.01 4.93 -1.42
C ASP A 929 16.38 3.54 -1.66
N PRO A 930 16.60 2.58 -0.75
CA PRO A 930 16.09 1.21 -0.90
C PRO A 930 14.56 1.11 -0.87
N GLU A 931 13.87 2.14 -0.41
CA GLU A 931 12.40 2.17 -0.39
C GLU A 931 11.79 2.42 -1.76
N LEU A 932 12.54 2.96 -2.71
CA LEU A 932 12.08 3.23 -4.07
C LEU A 932 12.01 1.98 -4.96
N VAL A 933 12.33 0.82 -4.42
CA VAL A 933 12.11 -0.46 -5.11
C VAL A 933 10.62 -0.72 -5.25
N ASN A 934 10.17 -1.14 -6.41
CA ASN A 934 8.76 -1.44 -6.68
C ASN A 934 8.29 -2.71 -5.94
N PHE A 935 6.97 -2.92 -5.90
CA PHE A 935 6.35 -4.08 -5.26
C PHE A 935 6.80 -5.45 -5.82
N ASN A 936 7.25 -5.49 -7.07
CA ASN A 936 7.80 -6.69 -7.72
C ASN A 936 9.31 -6.86 -7.55
N GLY A 937 9.94 -6.01 -6.72
CA GLY A 937 11.37 -6.04 -6.47
C GLY A 937 12.24 -5.38 -7.54
N THR A 938 11.67 -4.68 -8.52
CA THR A 938 12.44 -3.94 -9.53
C THR A 938 12.71 -2.50 -9.08
N TYR A 939 13.88 -1.98 -9.44
CA TYR A 939 14.25 -0.57 -9.28
C TYR A 939 14.61 0.02 -10.63
N ASP A 940 13.78 0.91 -11.13
CA ASP A 940 13.94 1.58 -12.42
C ASP A 940 14.56 2.98 -12.34
N GLY A 941 14.66 3.55 -11.14
CA GLY A 941 15.22 4.87 -10.88
C GLY A 941 14.31 6.05 -11.24
N TYR A 942 13.04 5.82 -11.51
CA TYR A 942 12.10 6.86 -11.98
C TYR A 942 11.23 7.48 -10.91
N SER A 943 11.11 6.80 -9.78
CA SER A 943 10.36 7.29 -8.65
C SER A 943 11.05 8.50 -8.04
N LEU A 944 10.26 9.48 -7.58
CA LEU A 944 10.79 10.61 -6.84
C LEU A 944 11.42 10.12 -5.53
N PRO A 945 12.60 10.64 -5.16
CA PRO A 945 13.20 10.34 -3.86
C PRO A 945 12.30 10.76 -2.71
N ILE A 946 12.28 9.95 -1.64
CA ILE A 946 11.51 10.28 -0.44
C ILE A 946 12.18 11.43 0.31
N PRO A 947 11.52 12.60 0.49
CA PRO A 947 12.14 13.76 1.07
C PRO A 947 12.36 13.58 2.58
N ARG A 948 13.44 14.20 3.08
CA ARG A 948 13.60 14.46 4.51
C ARG A 948 12.78 15.67 4.88
N SER A 949 12.15 15.67 6.03
CA SER A 949 11.37 16.82 6.48
C SER A 949 11.60 17.17 7.94
N VAL A 950 11.42 18.46 8.25
CA VAL A 950 11.43 18.98 9.63
C VAL A 950 10.21 19.86 9.81
N SER A 951 9.49 19.68 10.89
CA SER A 951 8.27 20.44 11.21
C SER A 951 8.21 20.86 12.67
N LEU A 952 7.62 22.04 12.89
CA LEU A 952 7.26 22.58 14.20
C LEU A 952 5.74 22.52 14.37
N GLY A 953 5.28 22.12 15.53
CA GLY A 953 3.85 22.03 15.81
C GLY A 953 3.46 22.58 17.18
N LEU A 954 2.20 23.02 17.23
CA LEU A 954 1.54 23.57 18.41
C LEU A 954 0.21 22.86 18.60
N ARG A 955 -0.12 22.52 19.83
CA ARG A 955 -1.44 21.95 20.16
C ARG A 955 -2.00 22.64 21.40
N PHE A 956 -3.20 23.16 21.26
CA PHE A 956 -3.99 23.82 22.31
C PHE A 956 -5.15 22.89 22.72
N LYS A 957 -5.41 22.81 24.00
CA LYS A 957 -6.64 22.20 24.56
C LYS A 957 -7.30 23.19 25.49
N PHE A 958 -8.58 23.45 25.29
CA PHE A 958 -9.41 24.36 26.09
C PHE A 958 -10.38 23.60 26.99
#